data_ced0705ab7f2d171bd594e974b0211d1
#
_entry.id   ced0705ab7f2d171bd594e974b0211d1
#
_cell.length_a   1.000
_cell.length_b   1.000
_cell.length_c   1.000
_cell.angle_alpha   90.00
_cell.angle_beta   90.00
_cell.angle_gamma   90.00
#
_symmetry.space_group_name_H-M   'P 1'
#
loop_
_entity.id
_entity.type
_entity.pdbx_description
1 polymer ?
#
loop_
_entity_poly.entity_id
_entity_poly.type
_entity_poly.pdbx_seq_one_letter_code
_entity_poly.pdbx_strand_id
1 'polypeptide(L)'
;MLERRTNRLCWAVVFIWATIFLVACSSSSSSSSDEDGLEIESSEDSESLSGTSHSDKKSSGVVAVDSLGRPVSSSATDPGKDPGKEGLSSTSSSSVGAVVGIEDTVITDTSIVEDVEALPECNAASEGESFLVKKENILYFCLAGNWVESDSVAETSGVTCRNGVMMIGDDSDDSEEESSSGTGMPWGNFGGQQQQINFSIDSTTEPRMVGARIVGVAEKGPFRYGTSVKLVELDSTQHLADSKRTHKTCILNGDGNFSFDSVDLASPYLRVKASGYFRNELTGGLSPSVVTLDAVVDVTEKDTVNVNMLTHMEAPRVLKLVENSGNNQPIRAVKAQALRDILSSFEIRLGESSSTGGGNNGNGFGWNFGQQQQQQTITDGRSAEDIGLFDGDEYSGALLAVSIMMQRKGSGSEMMQYTAEIAERIKGNGNWDDNNAKADLADWLMVLDTSGSYATIKNNIASWHMGEVPEFAHHLKRFWTNVYNFGECGSHNADSIKFVSNSLSAFFVSGYDLPGPTVRFICDANTHEWRAATDVEKDTYGYGKCEYENQLKSGIINKDRYYVCENNKWRAATSNDIQEFEDIGNVYKSLKKGEKVIFFLRHAKRSDDTGKNGHLTDEGKSQAQSVGAKFKGETIYFANSTYARSYETCDNIAIGAGMSGAEKNTIEDLDGEWYIKDDSKLEQYKSSDGGGWVVASAYAYKGMYTDAYYDLEDYSEKYVTEVIKPHFKEVSRVGVFISHDMFVVPLTAYFTDKKVNLRYFDTKQWINYLAGLAIIMGSDGKIRYVPVRGLDSGTMTM
;
A
#
# COMPACT_ATOMS: atom_id res chain seq x y z
N MET A 1 -36.47 35.50 -21.31
CA MET A 1 -36.34 36.51 -20.23
C MET A 1 -36.15 35.89 -18.82
N LEU A 2 -36.18 34.58 -18.69
CA LEU A 2 -35.91 33.87 -17.40
C LEU A 2 -34.42 33.44 -17.22
N GLU A 3 -33.68 33.30 -18.31
CA GLU A 3 -32.28 32.85 -18.23
C GLU A 3 -31.25 33.91 -17.79
N ARG A 4 -31.64 35.21 -17.74
CA ARG A 4 -30.73 36.28 -17.27
C ARG A 4 -30.81 36.55 -15.77
N ARG A 5 -31.72 35.91 -15.03
CA ARG A 5 -31.84 36.12 -13.57
C ARG A 5 -31.06 35.10 -12.71
N THR A 6 -30.82 33.91 -13.25
CA THR A 6 -30.08 32.85 -12.54
C THR A 6 -28.57 33.09 -12.51
N ASN A 7 -28.01 33.70 -13.56
CA ASN A 7 -26.56 34.00 -13.59
C ASN A 7 -26.11 35.14 -12.68
N ARG A 8 -27.04 36.00 -12.21
CA ARG A 8 -26.68 37.05 -11.26
C ARG A 8 -26.68 36.60 -9.80
N LEU A 9 -27.40 35.54 -9.46
CA LEU A 9 -27.37 34.98 -8.10
C LEU A 9 -26.12 34.13 -7.85
N CYS A 10 -25.64 33.39 -8.84
CA CYS A 10 -24.41 32.60 -8.71
C CYS A 10 -23.15 33.47 -8.50
N TRP A 11 -23.07 34.65 -9.17
CA TRP A 11 -21.95 35.57 -8.98
C TRP A 11 -21.99 36.31 -7.63
N ALA A 12 -23.16 36.52 -7.08
CA ALA A 12 -23.30 37.16 -5.76
C ALA A 12 -22.85 36.24 -4.62
N VAL A 13 -23.07 34.92 -4.72
CA VAL A 13 -22.62 33.93 -3.71
C VAL A 13 -21.13 33.74 -3.76
N VAL A 14 -20.50 33.73 -4.94
CA VAL A 14 -19.04 33.62 -5.09
C VAL A 14 -18.32 34.87 -4.59
N PHE A 15 -18.91 36.07 -4.76
CA PHE A 15 -18.32 37.31 -4.27
C PHE A 15 -18.43 37.46 -2.74
N ILE A 16 -19.46 36.90 -2.12
CA ILE A 16 -19.63 36.93 -0.65
C ILE A 16 -18.63 36.00 0.03
N TRP A 17 -18.28 34.84 -0.60
CA TRP A 17 -17.26 33.95 -0.06
C TRP A 17 -15.83 34.50 -0.26
N ALA A 18 -15.55 35.20 -1.36
CA ALA A 18 -14.25 35.84 -1.58
C ALA A 18 -14.00 37.03 -0.65
N THR A 19 -15.03 37.77 -0.26
CA THR A 19 -14.91 38.91 0.68
C THR A 19 -14.76 38.48 2.14
N ILE A 20 -15.33 37.33 2.51
CA ILE A 20 -15.15 36.77 3.87
C ILE A 20 -13.73 36.24 4.04
N PHE A 21 -13.10 35.67 2.97
CA PHE A 21 -11.72 35.19 3.02
C PHE A 21 -10.69 36.34 3.03
N LEU A 22 -10.98 37.50 2.44
CA LEU A 22 -10.09 38.67 2.42
C LEU A 22 -10.14 39.50 3.72
N VAL A 23 -11.22 39.44 4.49
CA VAL A 23 -11.34 40.11 5.80
C VAL A 23 -10.66 39.29 6.91
N ALA A 24 -10.47 37.97 6.73
CA ALA A 24 -9.76 37.13 7.70
C ALA A 24 -8.23 37.21 7.61
N CYS A 25 -7.67 37.76 6.51
CA CYS A 25 -6.22 37.89 6.31
C CYS A 25 -5.70 39.32 6.52
N SER A 26 -6.52 40.30 6.90
CA SER A 26 -6.13 41.70 7.04
C SER A 26 -6.14 42.25 8.48
N SER A 27 -6.08 41.40 9.49
CA SER A 27 -5.99 41.86 10.89
C SER A 27 -4.74 41.29 11.59
N SER A 28 -3.56 41.64 11.09
CA SER A 28 -2.33 41.63 11.87
C SER A 28 -1.24 42.43 11.14
N SER A 29 -1.32 43.75 11.19
CA SER A 29 -0.17 44.65 11.11
C SER A 29 -0.63 46.11 11.26
N SER A 30 -0.36 46.67 12.37
CA SER A 30 -0.07 48.10 12.67
C SER A 30 0.02 48.20 14.19
N SER A 31 0.92 48.79 14.77
CA SER A 31 1.64 50.04 14.69
C SER A 31 2.61 50.07 15.87
N SER A 32 3.70 50.50 15.65
CA SER A 32 4.33 51.83 15.72
C SER A 32 5.11 52.07 17.02
N SER A 33 6.39 52.31 16.77
CA SER A 33 7.26 53.35 17.34
C SER A 33 7.10 53.73 18.84
N ASP A 34 8.12 53.62 19.61
CA ASP A 34 9.04 54.73 19.94
C ASP A 34 10.10 54.24 20.94
N GLU A 35 11.25 54.78 20.70
CA GLU A 35 12.46 55.03 21.49
C GLU A 35 12.38 54.80 23.01
N ASP A 36 13.35 54.14 23.61
CA ASP A 36 14.42 54.77 24.36
C ASP A 36 15.37 53.71 24.97
N GLY A 37 16.64 54.00 24.90
CA GLY A 37 17.76 53.19 25.30
C GLY A 37 17.90 53.07 26.81
N LEU A 38 18.72 52.09 27.16
CA LEU A 38 19.71 52.19 28.22
C LEU A 38 20.57 50.95 28.24
N GLU A 39 21.85 51.16 28.11
CA GLU A 39 22.98 50.25 28.43
C GLU A 39 22.90 49.74 29.86
N ILE A 40 23.46 48.59 30.11
CA ILE A 40 24.42 48.29 31.17
C ILE A 40 24.96 46.84 31.04
N GLU A 41 26.21 46.78 30.72
CA GLU A 41 27.36 45.96 31.13
C GLU A 41 27.20 44.66 31.96
N SER A 42 27.95 43.67 31.47
CA SER A 42 29.00 42.84 32.15
C SER A 42 28.53 41.88 33.24
N SER A 43 28.95 40.68 33.21
CA SER A 43 30.25 40.16 33.61
C SER A 43 30.35 38.64 33.48
N GLU A 44 31.44 38.18 32.94
CA GLU A 44 32.24 36.99 33.18
C GLU A 44 31.82 36.11 34.37
N ASP A 45 31.83 34.80 34.16
CA ASP A 45 32.91 33.97 34.73
C ASP A 45 32.90 32.52 34.13
N SER A 46 34.13 32.13 33.89
CA SER A 46 34.66 30.85 33.51
C SER A 46 34.44 29.77 34.57
N GLU A 47 34.27 28.50 34.11
CA GLU A 47 35.18 27.44 34.59
C GLU A 47 35.11 26.19 33.69
N SER A 48 36.30 25.78 33.34
CA SER A 48 36.68 24.56 32.68
C SER A 48 36.50 23.33 33.57
N LEU A 49 36.18 22.18 32.94
CA LEU A 49 36.88 20.94 33.27
C LEU A 49 36.68 19.85 32.17
N SER A 50 37.84 19.33 31.83
CA SER A 50 38.17 18.23 30.95
C SER A 50 37.47 16.88 31.20
N GLY A 51 37.31 16.08 30.15
CA GLY A 51 37.23 14.63 30.35
C GLY A 51 36.78 13.78 29.20
N THR A 52 37.73 13.35 28.37
CA THR A 52 37.87 12.04 27.72
C THR A 52 36.72 11.45 26.83
N SER A 53 37.15 11.31 25.61
CA SER A 53 36.63 10.42 24.55
C SER A 53 36.22 9.02 24.99
N HIS A 54 35.07 8.54 24.51
CA HIS A 54 34.92 7.14 24.07
C HIS A 54 33.94 7.04 22.89
N SER A 55 34.46 6.46 21.84
CA SER A 55 33.77 6.06 20.65
C SER A 55 32.87 4.86 20.93
N ASP A 56 31.58 4.96 20.62
CA ASP A 56 30.74 3.76 20.51
C ASP A 56 30.01 3.72 19.16
N LYS A 57 30.36 2.70 18.43
CA LYS A 57 29.70 2.23 17.21
C LYS A 57 28.26 1.83 17.52
N LYS A 58 27.28 2.49 16.96
CA LYS A 58 25.91 1.97 16.90
C LYS A 58 25.82 0.93 15.79
N SER A 59 25.69 -0.32 16.18
CA SER A 59 25.21 -1.42 15.38
C SER A 59 23.68 -1.31 15.23
N SER A 60 23.20 -1.33 13.99
CA SER A 60 21.77 -1.44 13.67
C SER A 60 21.27 -2.83 14.01
N GLY A 61 20.49 -2.96 15.09
CA GLY A 61 19.75 -4.18 15.41
C GLY A 61 18.48 -4.28 14.55
N VAL A 62 18.38 -5.37 13.80
CA VAL A 62 17.15 -5.77 13.11
C VAL A 62 16.21 -6.35 14.16
N VAL A 63 15.05 -5.77 14.32
CA VAL A 63 13.98 -6.30 15.18
C VAL A 63 13.22 -7.36 14.37
N ALA A 64 13.16 -8.59 14.88
CA ALA A 64 12.33 -9.65 14.30
C ALA A 64 10.86 -9.41 14.69
N VAL A 65 9.99 -9.45 13.71
CA VAL A 65 8.53 -9.39 13.86
C VAL A 65 7.91 -10.74 13.49
N ASP A 66 6.80 -11.11 14.12
CA ASP A 66 6.05 -12.31 13.76
C ASP A 66 5.35 -12.16 12.40
N SER A 67 4.76 -13.25 11.92
CA SER A 67 4.07 -13.30 10.63
C SER A 67 2.84 -12.37 10.51
N LEU A 68 2.51 -11.63 11.57
CA LEU A 68 1.43 -10.65 11.63
C LEU A 68 1.93 -9.22 11.92
N GLY A 69 3.26 -9.00 11.95
CA GLY A 69 3.86 -7.67 12.11
C GLY A 69 3.88 -7.12 13.54
N ARG A 70 3.86 -7.97 14.58
CA ARG A 70 3.91 -7.53 15.98
C ARG A 70 5.32 -7.67 16.57
N PRO A 71 5.80 -6.73 17.39
CA PRO A 71 7.08 -6.86 18.06
C PRO A 71 7.02 -7.88 19.20
N VAL A 72 7.95 -8.83 19.21
CA VAL A 72 8.08 -9.82 20.29
C VAL A 72 8.94 -9.26 21.41
N SER A 73 8.39 -9.10 22.60
CA SER A 73 9.15 -8.72 23.79
C SER A 73 9.74 -9.96 24.45
N SER A 74 11.04 -10.11 24.40
CA SER A 74 11.78 -11.12 25.16
C SER A 74 12.11 -10.59 26.56
N SER A 75 11.53 -11.21 27.58
CA SER A 75 12.02 -11.08 28.97
C SER A 75 13.06 -12.17 29.24
N ALA A 76 14.30 -11.74 29.45
CA ALA A 76 15.36 -12.61 29.92
C ALA A 76 15.25 -12.82 31.43
N THR A 77 15.28 -14.07 31.88
CA THR A 77 15.60 -14.44 33.27
C THR A 77 16.82 -15.38 33.28
N ASP A 78 17.77 -15.02 34.11
CA ASP A 78 19.05 -15.63 34.37
C ASP A 78 18.88 -16.92 35.17
N PRO A 79 19.77 -17.94 35.04
CA PRO A 79 19.61 -19.26 35.65
C PRO A 79 20.40 -19.40 36.97
N GLY A 80 19.81 -20.16 37.91
CA GLY A 80 20.58 -20.63 39.06
C GLY A 80 19.83 -21.26 40.21
N LYS A 81 19.90 -22.59 40.25
CA LYS A 81 19.83 -23.50 41.36
C LYS A 81 18.57 -24.36 41.56
N ASP A 82 18.76 -25.66 41.30
CA ASP A 82 18.08 -26.84 41.80
C ASP A 82 18.63 -27.22 43.20
N PRO A 83 18.03 -28.15 43.98
CA PRO A 83 16.80 -28.95 43.85
C PRO A 83 15.95 -29.10 45.15
N GLY A 84 14.76 -29.68 45.02
CA GLY A 84 14.06 -30.26 46.19
C GLY A 84 12.59 -30.56 46.04
N LYS A 85 12.30 -31.79 45.79
CA LYS A 85 11.12 -32.66 46.02
C LYS A 85 9.90 -32.14 46.78
N GLU A 86 8.78 -32.73 46.30
CA GLU A 86 7.50 -33.06 46.94
C GLU A 86 6.34 -32.07 46.79
N GLY A 87 5.31 -32.39 46.03
CA GLY A 87 4.17 -33.08 46.56
C GLY A 87 2.85 -32.39 46.31
N LEU A 88 1.96 -33.00 45.56
CA LEU A 88 0.48 -32.96 45.71
C LEU A 88 -0.32 -31.65 45.44
N SER A 89 -1.15 -31.76 44.38
CA SER A 89 -2.60 -31.48 44.48
C SER A 89 -3.05 -30.02 44.58
N SER A 90 -3.73 -29.60 43.59
CA SER A 90 -5.14 -29.20 43.63
C SER A 90 -5.47 -28.10 42.57
N THR A 91 -6.34 -28.49 41.71
CA THR A 91 -7.48 -27.72 41.18
C THR A 91 -7.58 -26.26 41.58
N SER A 92 -7.56 -25.38 40.55
CA SER A 92 -8.38 -24.20 40.61
C SER A 92 -8.95 -23.86 39.23
N SER A 93 -10.20 -24.25 39.05
CA SER A 93 -11.14 -23.75 38.07
C SER A 93 -11.38 -22.27 38.32
N SER A 94 -11.17 -21.42 37.28
CA SER A 94 -11.79 -20.11 37.25
C SER A 94 -12.90 -20.12 36.21
N SER A 95 -14.11 -20.14 36.74
CA SER A 95 -15.39 -19.99 36.07
C SER A 95 -15.50 -18.67 35.37
N VAL A 96 -15.77 -18.71 34.07
CA VAL A 96 -16.39 -17.62 33.33
C VAL A 96 -17.81 -18.03 32.95
N GLY A 97 -18.71 -17.11 33.18
CA GLY A 97 -20.14 -17.14 33.25
C GLY A 97 -20.90 -18.07 32.33
N ALA A 98 -21.90 -18.67 32.89
CA ALA A 98 -22.90 -19.51 32.28
C ALA A 98 -23.62 -18.83 31.11
N VAL A 99 -23.54 -19.41 29.93
CA VAL A 99 -24.56 -19.34 28.90
C VAL A 99 -25.44 -20.57 29.04
N VAL A 100 -26.71 -20.30 29.12
CA VAL A 100 -27.81 -21.24 29.30
C VAL A 100 -27.74 -22.43 28.36
N GLY A 101 -27.95 -23.61 28.87
CA GLY A 101 -27.72 -24.92 28.29
C GLY A 101 -28.40 -25.19 26.97
N ILE A 102 -27.60 -25.85 26.10
CA ILE A 102 -28.11 -26.86 25.19
C ILE A 102 -27.32 -28.12 25.51
N GLU A 103 -27.99 -29.10 26.11
CA GLU A 103 -27.49 -30.48 26.20
C GLU A 103 -27.49 -31.05 24.77
N ASP A 104 -26.38 -30.96 24.11
CA ASP A 104 -26.04 -31.79 22.97
C ASP A 104 -24.56 -32.11 23.08
N THR A 105 -24.23 -33.37 23.10
CA THR A 105 -22.87 -33.91 23.12
C THR A 105 -22.06 -33.27 21.96
N VAL A 106 -21.41 -32.24 22.35
CA VAL A 106 -20.40 -31.54 21.54
C VAL A 106 -19.24 -32.51 21.40
N ILE A 107 -18.56 -32.53 20.27
CA ILE A 107 -17.16 -32.93 20.17
C ILE A 107 -16.46 -32.09 21.23
N THR A 108 -16.21 -32.69 22.38
CA THR A 108 -15.65 -32.04 23.54
C THR A 108 -14.20 -31.68 23.21
N ASP A 109 -13.87 -30.43 23.43
CA ASP A 109 -12.52 -29.87 23.54
C ASP A 109 -11.46 -30.59 22.67
N THR A 110 -11.31 -30.16 21.45
CA THR A 110 -10.11 -30.53 20.68
C THR A 110 -8.92 -29.99 21.45
N SER A 111 -8.18 -30.87 22.07
CA SER A 111 -6.98 -30.56 22.79
C SER A 111 -5.91 -30.13 21.77
N ILE A 112 -5.07 -29.18 22.16
CA ILE A 112 -4.00 -28.66 21.29
C ILE A 112 -2.68 -29.16 21.86
N VAL A 113 -1.84 -29.78 21.00
CA VAL A 113 -0.49 -30.23 21.33
C VAL A 113 0.53 -29.53 20.44
N GLU A 114 1.80 -29.44 20.86
CA GLU A 114 2.83 -28.73 20.13
C GLU A 114 3.34 -29.51 18.89
N ASP A 115 3.51 -30.82 19.02
CA ASP A 115 3.94 -31.72 17.95
C ASP A 115 3.28 -33.11 18.07
N VAL A 116 3.47 -33.97 17.05
CA VAL A 116 2.89 -35.32 16.98
C VAL A 116 3.35 -36.20 18.15
N GLU A 117 4.56 -36.01 18.66
CA GLU A 117 5.13 -36.77 19.76
C GLU A 117 4.44 -36.45 21.09
N ALA A 118 3.74 -35.33 21.17
CA ALA A 118 2.96 -34.92 22.33
C ALA A 118 1.51 -35.45 22.33
N LEU A 119 1.08 -36.17 21.29
CA LEU A 119 -0.23 -36.80 21.25
C LEU A 119 -0.33 -37.86 22.36
N PRO A 120 -1.45 -37.94 23.12
CA PRO A 120 -1.64 -39.00 24.10
C PRO A 120 -1.77 -40.38 23.42
N GLU A 121 -1.79 -41.44 24.22
CA GLU A 121 -2.02 -42.76 23.69
C GLU A 121 -3.44 -42.87 23.12
N CYS A 122 -3.53 -43.23 21.83
CA CYS A 122 -4.80 -43.51 21.16
C CYS A 122 -5.25 -44.93 21.54
N ASN A 123 -6.33 -45.02 22.33
CA ASN A 123 -6.88 -46.31 22.78
C ASN A 123 -8.42 -46.26 22.84
N ALA A 124 -9.06 -47.32 23.28
CA ALA A 124 -10.52 -47.41 23.30
C ALA A 124 -11.21 -46.34 24.15
N ALA A 125 -10.52 -45.69 25.09
CA ALA A 125 -11.09 -44.60 25.92
C ALA A 125 -10.96 -43.25 25.20
N SER A 126 -10.02 -43.10 24.27
CA SER A 126 -9.80 -41.88 23.47
C SER A 126 -10.27 -42.02 22.01
N GLU A 127 -10.96 -43.12 21.70
CA GLU A 127 -11.52 -43.33 20.35
C GLU A 127 -12.47 -42.20 19.96
N GLY A 128 -12.19 -41.58 18.81
CA GLY A 128 -12.93 -40.44 18.31
C GLY A 128 -12.47 -39.08 18.85
N GLU A 129 -11.54 -39.04 19.79
CA GLU A 129 -10.94 -37.78 20.23
C GLU A 129 -10.10 -37.16 19.10
N SER A 130 -10.03 -35.84 19.12
CA SER A 130 -9.22 -35.10 18.12
C SER A 130 -8.24 -34.14 18.78
N PHE A 131 -7.05 -34.01 18.19
CA PHE A 131 -5.99 -33.12 18.61
C PHE A 131 -5.46 -32.28 17.45
N LEU A 132 -5.33 -30.99 17.65
CA LEU A 132 -4.62 -30.10 16.72
C LEU A 132 -3.13 -30.10 17.07
N VAL A 133 -2.28 -30.54 16.13
CA VAL A 133 -0.83 -30.46 16.25
C VAL A 133 -0.37 -29.15 15.68
N LYS A 134 0.09 -28.20 16.55
CA LYS A 134 0.42 -26.83 16.15
C LYS A 134 1.56 -26.74 15.17
N LYS A 135 2.61 -27.52 15.35
CA LYS A 135 3.84 -27.48 14.54
C LYS A 135 3.55 -27.84 13.08
N GLU A 136 2.67 -28.77 12.86
CA GLU A 136 2.26 -29.24 11.55
C GLU A 136 0.97 -28.54 11.07
N ASN A 137 0.21 -27.97 12.00
CA ASN A 137 -1.11 -27.38 11.79
C ASN A 137 -2.10 -28.37 11.18
N ILE A 138 -2.03 -29.61 11.64
CA ILE A 138 -2.86 -30.74 11.18
C ILE A 138 -3.70 -31.24 12.36
N LEU A 139 -4.96 -31.61 12.08
CA LEU A 139 -5.86 -32.25 13.04
C LEU A 139 -5.69 -33.77 12.93
N TYR A 140 -5.46 -34.41 14.06
CA TYR A 140 -5.37 -35.86 14.20
C TYR A 140 -6.59 -36.40 14.93
N PHE A 141 -7.10 -37.54 14.48
CA PHE A 141 -8.17 -38.30 15.11
C PHE A 141 -7.65 -39.62 15.64
N CYS A 142 -8.04 -39.98 16.88
CA CYS A 142 -7.79 -41.30 17.39
C CYS A 142 -8.81 -42.27 16.81
N LEU A 143 -8.37 -43.16 15.93
CA LEU A 143 -9.22 -44.09 15.20
C LEU A 143 -8.60 -45.50 15.21
N ALA A 144 -9.34 -46.48 15.71
CA ALA A 144 -8.90 -47.87 15.81
C ALA A 144 -7.53 -48.06 16.48
N GLY A 145 -7.26 -47.26 17.55
CA GLY A 145 -6.01 -47.32 18.31
C GLY A 145 -4.82 -46.63 17.65
N ASN A 146 -5.05 -45.80 16.63
CA ASN A 146 -4.00 -45.02 15.96
C ASN A 146 -4.41 -43.56 15.76
N TRP A 147 -3.45 -42.61 15.84
CA TRP A 147 -3.65 -41.25 15.44
C TRP A 147 -3.58 -41.13 13.91
N VAL A 148 -4.66 -40.71 13.29
CA VAL A 148 -4.79 -40.59 11.82
C VAL A 148 -4.96 -39.12 11.47
N GLU A 149 -4.16 -38.64 10.54
CA GLU A 149 -4.27 -37.27 10.03
C GLU A 149 -5.64 -37.05 9.39
N SER A 150 -6.21 -35.85 9.57
CA SER A 150 -7.50 -35.49 9.01
C SER A 150 -7.59 -35.75 7.50
N ASP A 151 -6.51 -35.53 6.78
CA ASP A 151 -6.48 -35.68 5.32
C ASP A 151 -6.41 -37.15 4.88
N SER A 152 -5.95 -38.03 5.75
CA SER A 152 -5.82 -39.48 5.50
C SER A 152 -7.04 -40.29 5.96
N VAL A 153 -7.99 -39.66 6.69
CA VAL A 153 -9.20 -40.35 7.18
C VAL A 153 -10.06 -40.91 6.05
N ALA A 154 -10.07 -40.23 4.87
CA ALA A 154 -10.82 -40.69 3.69
C ALA A 154 -10.35 -42.03 3.12
N GLU A 155 -9.07 -42.37 3.33
CA GLU A 155 -8.48 -43.63 2.86
C GLU A 155 -8.75 -44.78 3.82
N THR A 156 -9.27 -44.49 5.01
CA THR A 156 -9.57 -45.51 6.04
C THR A 156 -10.95 -46.08 5.78
N SER A 157 -10.99 -47.35 5.32
CA SER A 157 -12.25 -48.06 5.13
C SER A 157 -12.97 -48.27 6.45
N GLY A 158 -14.27 -47.94 6.51
CA GLY A 158 -15.12 -48.17 7.69
C GLY A 158 -15.41 -46.93 8.54
N VAL A 159 -15.10 -45.71 8.08
CA VAL A 159 -15.53 -44.49 8.77
C VAL A 159 -16.96 -44.18 8.44
N THR A 160 -17.81 -44.13 9.44
CA THR A 160 -19.24 -43.80 9.32
C THR A 160 -19.58 -42.59 10.23
N CYS A 161 -20.67 -41.90 9.93
CA CYS A 161 -21.23 -40.91 10.82
C CYS A 161 -22.55 -41.40 11.41
N ARG A 162 -22.60 -41.51 12.72
CA ARG A 162 -23.83 -41.90 13.44
C ARG A 162 -24.24 -40.79 14.38
N ASN A 163 -25.44 -40.23 14.16
CA ASN A 163 -25.97 -39.11 14.97
C ASN A 163 -25.06 -37.87 15.06
N GLY A 164 -24.27 -37.57 14.05
CA GLY A 164 -23.37 -36.44 14.05
C GLY A 164 -22.02 -36.68 14.71
N VAL A 165 -21.69 -37.93 15.01
CA VAL A 165 -20.41 -38.35 15.58
C VAL A 165 -19.74 -39.31 14.59
N MET A 166 -18.45 -39.08 14.31
CA MET A 166 -17.65 -39.91 13.43
C MET A 166 -17.22 -41.19 14.20
N MET A 167 -17.41 -42.33 13.58
CA MET A 167 -17.09 -43.64 14.15
C MET A 167 -16.40 -44.55 13.16
N ILE A 168 -15.51 -45.42 13.66
CA ILE A 168 -15.01 -46.57 12.89
C ILE A 168 -15.70 -47.78 13.46
N GLY A 169 -16.35 -48.59 12.62
CA GLY A 169 -16.99 -49.85 13.02
C GLY A 169 -17.11 -50.76 11.85
N ASP A 170 -16.87 -52.07 12.11
CA ASP A 170 -17.20 -53.16 11.24
C ASP A 170 -18.72 -53.38 11.38
N ASP A 171 -19.51 -53.01 10.38
CA ASP A 171 -20.93 -53.29 10.32
C ASP A 171 -21.15 -54.81 10.11
N SER A 172 -21.08 -55.56 11.21
CA SER A 172 -21.58 -56.89 11.28
C SER A 172 -22.73 -56.99 12.28
N ASP A 173 -23.78 -56.23 12.08
CA ASP A 173 -25.09 -56.52 12.64
C ASP A 173 -26.13 -56.29 11.53
N ASP A 174 -26.28 -57.39 10.75
CA ASP A 174 -27.35 -57.56 9.79
C ASP A 174 -28.72 -57.52 10.52
N SER A 175 -29.34 -56.37 10.51
CA SER A 175 -30.78 -56.29 10.56
C SER A 175 -31.25 -55.80 9.19
N GLU A 176 -31.64 -56.80 8.40
CA GLU A 176 -32.34 -56.60 7.12
C GLU A 176 -33.59 -55.69 7.39
N GLU A 177 -33.48 -54.42 7.10
CA GLU A 177 -34.66 -53.64 6.76
C GLU A 177 -34.74 -53.60 5.22
N GLU A 178 -35.78 -54.22 4.74
CA GLU A 178 -36.14 -54.33 3.33
C GLU A 178 -36.11 -52.95 2.65
N SER A 179 -35.19 -52.78 1.71
CA SER A 179 -35.22 -51.70 0.81
C SER A 179 -36.46 -51.81 -0.09
N SER A 180 -37.53 -51.14 0.28
CA SER A 180 -38.63 -50.84 -0.63
C SER A 180 -38.05 -49.82 -1.68
N SER A 181 -37.86 -50.31 -2.87
CA SER A 181 -37.62 -49.49 -4.06
C SER A 181 -38.84 -48.58 -4.27
N GLY A 182 -38.91 -47.45 -3.64
CA GLY A 182 -39.83 -46.38 -3.92
C GLY A 182 -39.45 -45.74 -5.23
N THR A 183 -40.16 -46.13 -6.27
CA THR A 183 -40.19 -45.36 -7.53
C THR A 183 -40.56 -43.94 -7.21
N GLY A 184 -39.60 -43.03 -7.46
CA GLY A 184 -39.80 -41.60 -7.30
C GLY A 184 -41.07 -41.16 -7.97
N MET A 185 -42.03 -40.68 -7.19
CA MET A 185 -43.18 -39.94 -7.70
C MET A 185 -42.66 -38.63 -8.29
N PRO A 186 -43.04 -38.29 -9.53
CA PRO A 186 -42.68 -37.01 -10.11
C PRO A 186 -43.34 -35.91 -9.31
N TRP A 187 -42.57 -34.90 -8.99
CA TRP A 187 -42.98 -33.63 -8.39
C TRP A 187 -44.24 -33.13 -9.06
N GLY A 188 -45.34 -33.12 -8.36
CA GLY A 188 -46.59 -32.56 -8.84
C GLY A 188 -46.42 -31.10 -9.18
N ASN A 189 -46.72 -30.78 -10.43
CA ASN A 189 -46.70 -29.45 -11.00
C ASN A 189 -47.68 -28.55 -10.22
N PHE A 190 -47.20 -27.84 -9.17
CA PHE A 190 -47.96 -26.79 -8.49
C PHE A 190 -47.89 -25.50 -9.33
N GLY A 191 -48.36 -25.53 -10.55
CA GLY A 191 -48.65 -24.35 -11.34
C GLY A 191 -49.95 -23.72 -10.87
N GLY A 192 -49.86 -22.71 -10.02
CA GLY A 192 -51.02 -21.90 -9.64
C GLY A 192 -50.84 -21.20 -8.31
N GLN A 193 -50.59 -19.87 -8.38
CA GLN A 193 -50.58 -18.92 -7.27
C GLN A 193 -49.76 -19.41 -6.03
N GLN A 194 -48.64 -18.78 -5.79
CA GLN A 194 -47.82 -18.94 -4.58
C GLN A 194 -48.67 -18.63 -3.34
N GLN A 195 -49.40 -19.61 -2.86
CA GLN A 195 -49.97 -19.54 -1.52
C GLN A 195 -48.86 -19.89 -0.54
N GLN A 196 -48.64 -18.99 0.34
CA GLN A 196 -47.73 -19.23 1.46
C GLN A 196 -48.25 -20.37 2.29
N ILE A 197 -47.52 -21.47 2.36
CA ILE A 197 -47.89 -22.66 3.07
C ILE A 197 -47.39 -22.49 4.53
N ASN A 198 -48.31 -22.42 5.49
CA ASN A 198 -47.96 -22.35 6.90
C ASN A 198 -47.83 -23.77 7.48
N PHE A 199 -46.64 -24.08 7.98
CA PHE A 199 -46.37 -25.36 8.65
C PHE A 199 -46.24 -25.13 10.16
N SER A 200 -47.20 -25.57 10.94
CA SER A 200 -47.09 -25.71 12.36
C SER A 200 -46.62 -27.13 12.69
N ILE A 201 -45.49 -27.22 13.39
CA ILE A 201 -44.87 -28.52 13.67
C ILE A 201 -44.48 -28.67 15.12
N ASP A 202 -44.67 -29.88 15.63
CA ASP A 202 -44.20 -30.37 16.93
C ASP A 202 -43.56 -31.76 16.79
N SER A 203 -43.17 -32.37 17.87
CA SER A 203 -42.56 -33.73 17.88
C SER A 203 -43.44 -34.82 17.36
N THR A 204 -44.78 -34.59 17.28
CA THR A 204 -45.76 -35.58 16.84
C THR A 204 -46.32 -35.33 15.44
N THR A 205 -45.89 -34.26 14.80
CA THR A 205 -46.36 -33.93 13.44
C THR A 205 -45.88 -34.97 12.41
N GLU A 206 -46.81 -35.54 11.67
CA GLU A 206 -46.51 -36.49 10.60
C GLU A 206 -45.63 -35.87 9.53
N PRO A 207 -44.63 -36.60 9.02
CA PRO A 207 -43.77 -36.12 7.97
C PRO A 207 -44.56 -35.78 6.67
N ARG A 208 -44.22 -34.69 6.00
CA ARG A 208 -44.78 -34.26 4.70
C ARG A 208 -43.88 -34.58 3.53
N MET A 209 -42.58 -34.63 3.82
CA MET A 209 -41.53 -35.04 2.86
C MET A 209 -40.87 -36.29 3.45
N VAL A 210 -41.07 -37.43 2.85
CA VAL A 210 -40.57 -38.74 3.31
C VAL A 210 -39.35 -39.10 2.48
N GLY A 211 -38.25 -39.50 3.14
CA GLY A 211 -37.02 -39.91 2.49
C GLY A 211 -36.34 -38.77 1.73
N ALA A 212 -36.48 -37.56 2.17
CA ALA A 212 -35.82 -36.39 1.53
C ALA A 212 -34.29 -36.53 1.62
N ARG A 213 -33.62 -36.18 0.50
CA ARG A 213 -32.19 -36.06 0.45
C ARG A 213 -31.78 -34.57 0.51
N ILE A 214 -30.91 -34.22 1.42
CA ILE A 214 -30.36 -32.85 1.55
C ILE A 214 -28.84 -32.93 1.48
N VAL A 215 -28.23 -32.23 0.55
CA VAL A 215 -26.78 -32.20 0.36
C VAL A 215 -26.27 -30.78 0.35
N GLY A 216 -25.00 -30.56 0.60
CA GLY A 216 -24.38 -29.23 0.50
C GLY A 216 -22.90 -29.23 0.92
N VAL A 217 -22.35 -28.03 0.91
CA VAL A 217 -20.98 -27.76 1.37
C VAL A 217 -21.01 -26.79 2.53
N ALA A 218 -20.26 -27.10 3.59
CA ALA A 218 -20.02 -26.17 4.69
C ALA A 218 -18.65 -25.51 4.48
N GLU A 219 -18.65 -24.17 4.36
CA GLU A 219 -17.44 -23.44 3.97
C GLU A 219 -17.36 -22.02 4.54
N LYS A 220 -16.30 -21.78 5.27
CA LYS A 220 -15.74 -20.50 5.65
C LYS A 220 -14.46 -20.25 4.81
N GLY A 221 -13.40 -20.96 4.69
CA GLY A 221 -12.90 -22.02 3.86
C GLY A 221 -13.54 -23.37 4.18
N PRO A 222 -13.16 -24.40 3.42
CA PRO A 222 -13.80 -25.72 3.57
C PRO A 222 -13.66 -26.26 4.98
N PHE A 223 -14.79 -26.69 5.53
CA PHE A 223 -14.80 -27.37 6.82
C PHE A 223 -14.18 -28.76 6.68
N ARG A 224 -13.58 -29.22 7.76
CA ARG A 224 -12.77 -30.44 7.77
C ARG A 224 -13.55 -31.65 8.32
N TYR A 225 -12.90 -32.79 8.23
CA TYR A 225 -13.38 -34.04 8.80
C TYR A 225 -13.87 -33.87 10.24
N GLY A 226 -14.89 -34.65 10.60
CA GLY A 226 -15.45 -34.60 11.93
C GLY A 226 -16.34 -33.37 12.20
N THR A 227 -16.47 -32.44 11.27
CA THR A 227 -17.42 -31.34 11.41
C THR A 227 -18.83 -31.88 11.54
N SER A 228 -19.50 -31.55 12.65
CA SER A 228 -20.91 -31.93 12.90
C SER A 228 -21.84 -31.03 12.10
N VAL A 229 -22.79 -31.62 11.38
CA VAL A 229 -23.83 -30.89 10.68
C VAL A 229 -25.19 -31.26 11.25
N LYS A 230 -25.91 -30.26 11.79
CA LYS A 230 -27.24 -30.41 12.40
C LYS A 230 -28.27 -29.68 11.57
N LEU A 231 -29.33 -30.40 11.23
CA LEU A 231 -30.54 -29.87 10.60
C LEU A 231 -31.62 -29.72 11.67
N VAL A 232 -32.24 -28.55 11.70
CA VAL A 232 -33.39 -28.23 12.59
C VAL A 232 -34.55 -27.81 11.72
N GLU A 233 -35.70 -28.46 11.86
CA GLU A 233 -36.93 -28.08 11.16
C GLU A 233 -37.55 -26.82 11.78
N LEU A 234 -38.03 -25.88 10.96
CA LEU A 234 -38.55 -24.58 11.42
C LEU A 234 -40.07 -24.51 11.30
N ASP A 235 -40.73 -23.95 12.29
CA ASP A 235 -42.17 -23.72 12.34
C ASP A 235 -42.52 -22.38 11.67
N SER A 236 -43.13 -22.41 10.52
CA SER A 236 -43.45 -21.19 9.75
C SER A 236 -44.62 -20.39 10.38
N THR A 237 -45.45 -21.02 11.20
CA THR A 237 -46.52 -20.31 11.95
C THR A 237 -45.95 -19.53 13.13
N GLN A 238 -44.74 -19.85 13.56
CA GLN A 238 -43.97 -19.21 14.66
C GLN A 238 -42.83 -18.38 14.12
N HIS A 239 -42.99 -17.78 12.95
CA HIS A 239 -41.95 -16.94 12.29
C HIS A 239 -40.61 -17.65 12.08
N LEU A 240 -40.65 -18.91 11.66
CA LEU A 240 -39.48 -19.78 11.47
C LEU A 240 -38.72 -20.07 12.80
N ALA A 241 -39.46 -20.26 13.89
CA ALA A 241 -38.86 -20.71 15.14
C ALA A 241 -38.33 -22.13 15.03
N ASP A 242 -37.23 -22.42 15.71
CA ASP A 242 -36.64 -23.74 15.80
C ASP A 242 -37.60 -24.72 16.48
N SER A 243 -37.91 -25.83 15.83
CA SER A 243 -38.66 -26.91 16.42
C SER A 243 -37.75 -27.89 17.15
N LYS A 244 -38.34 -28.91 17.80
CA LYS A 244 -37.58 -30.01 18.43
C LYS A 244 -37.20 -31.12 17.47
N ARG A 245 -37.61 -31.04 16.18
CA ARG A 245 -37.28 -32.03 15.16
C ARG A 245 -35.92 -31.72 14.57
N THR A 246 -35.00 -32.68 14.77
CA THR A 246 -33.59 -32.44 14.33
C THR A 246 -33.00 -33.69 13.73
N HIS A 247 -32.12 -33.53 12.76
CA HIS A 247 -31.34 -34.59 12.14
C HIS A 247 -29.86 -34.22 12.23
N LYS A 248 -28.96 -35.17 12.26
CA LYS A 248 -27.51 -34.92 12.36
C LYS A 248 -26.75 -35.80 11.39
N THR A 249 -25.72 -35.23 10.81
CA THR A 249 -24.71 -35.90 9.97
C THR A 249 -23.32 -35.28 10.27
N CYS A 250 -22.28 -35.81 9.63
CA CYS A 250 -20.92 -35.26 9.70
C CYS A 250 -20.34 -35.03 8.32
N ILE A 251 -19.30 -34.20 8.24
CA ILE A 251 -18.43 -34.07 7.08
C ILE A 251 -17.39 -35.20 7.15
N LEU A 252 -17.38 -36.05 6.12
CA LEU A 252 -16.49 -37.22 6.00
C LEU A 252 -15.45 -37.04 4.88
N ASN A 253 -15.14 -35.78 4.52
CA ASN A 253 -14.08 -35.46 3.55
C ASN A 253 -13.38 -34.15 3.91
N GLY A 254 -12.34 -33.80 3.18
CA GLY A 254 -11.58 -32.56 3.37
C GLY A 254 -12.19 -31.33 2.73
N ASP A 255 -13.31 -31.48 2.01
CA ASP A 255 -13.84 -30.46 1.09
C ASP A 255 -15.12 -29.79 1.62
N GLY A 256 -15.54 -30.16 2.82
CA GLY A 256 -16.72 -29.57 3.45
C GLY A 256 -18.06 -30.17 3.02
N ASN A 257 -18.09 -31.22 2.20
CA ASN A 257 -19.33 -31.82 1.72
C ASN A 257 -20.05 -32.60 2.84
N PHE A 258 -21.37 -32.43 2.90
CA PHE A 258 -22.23 -33.19 3.79
C PHE A 258 -23.46 -33.69 3.06
N SER A 259 -24.08 -34.78 3.59
CA SER A 259 -25.37 -35.32 3.11
C SER A 259 -26.25 -35.80 4.25
N PHE A 260 -27.54 -35.63 4.07
CA PHE A 260 -28.62 -36.32 4.77
C PHE A 260 -29.37 -37.14 3.69
N ASP A 261 -29.13 -38.44 3.68
CA ASP A 261 -29.55 -39.27 2.53
C ASP A 261 -31.00 -39.75 2.56
N SER A 262 -31.64 -39.76 3.71
CA SER A 262 -33.03 -40.16 3.84
C SER A 262 -33.59 -39.61 5.12
N VAL A 263 -34.16 -38.40 5.06
CA VAL A 263 -34.77 -37.78 6.26
C VAL A 263 -36.26 -37.49 6.02
N ASP A 264 -37.05 -37.70 7.06
CA ASP A 264 -38.47 -37.46 7.05
C ASP A 264 -38.76 -36.08 7.65
N LEU A 265 -39.19 -35.12 6.83
CA LEU A 265 -39.39 -33.73 7.19
C LEU A 265 -40.87 -33.37 7.29
N ALA A 266 -41.27 -32.74 8.41
CA ALA A 266 -42.60 -32.15 8.57
C ALA A 266 -42.65 -30.70 8.03
N SER A 267 -41.50 -30.04 7.89
CA SER A 267 -41.38 -28.69 7.35
C SER A 267 -40.34 -28.62 6.21
N PRO A 268 -40.60 -27.90 5.14
CA PRO A 268 -39.55 -27.61 4.13
C PRO A 268 -38.61 -26.49 4.54
N TYR A 269 -38.89 -25.79 5.65
CA TYR A 269 -38.04 -24.73 6.16
C TYR A 269 -37.07 -25.28 7.19
N LEU A 270 -35.79 -25.12 6.94
CA LEU A 270 -34.77 -25.77 7.77
C LEU A 270 -33.72 -24.73 8.22
N ARG A 271 -33.12 -24.97 9.38
CA ARG A 271 -31.88 -24.37 9.79
C ARG A 271 -30.80 -25.44 9.78
N VAL A 272 -29.79 -25.24 8.94
CA VAL A 272 -28.63 -26.15 8.87
C VAL A 272 -27.47 -25.50 9.59
N LYS A 273 -26.86 -26.18 10.55
CA LYS A 273 -25.72 -25.71 11.35
C LYS A 273 -24.54 -26.63 11.13
N ALA A 274 -23.38 -26.08 10.76
CA ALA A 274 -22.12 -26.79 10.66
C ALA A 274 -21.15 -26.28 11.74
N SER A 275 -20.59 -27.19 12.54
CA SER A 275 -19.69 -26.87 13.65
C SER A 275 -18.41 -27.68 13.53
N GLY A 276 -17.27 -27.01 13.30
CA GLY A 276 -15.99 -27.69 13.09
C GLY A 276 -14.84 -26.72 12.83
N TYR A 277 -13.70 -27.30 12.48
CA TYR A 277 -12.53 -26.56 11.99
C TYR A 277 -12.66 -26.31 10.50
N PHE A 278 -12.08 -25.21 10.01
CA PHE A 278 -12.06 -24.86 8.59
C PHE A 278 -10.63 -24.52 8.11
N ARG A 279 -10.36 -24.62 6.82
CA ARG A 279 -9.13 -24.11 6.20
C ARG A 279 -9.15 -22.61 6.14
N ASN A 280 -8.14 -21.97 6.74
CA ASN A 280 -8.06 -20.54 6.91
C ASN A 280 -7.33 -19.87 5.72
N GLU A 281 -7.99 -18.96 5.04
CA GLU A 281 -7.49 -18.27 3.85
C GLU A 281 -6.29 -17.37 4.15
N LEU A 282 -6.25 -16.75 5.35
CA LEU A 282 -5.16 -15.84 5.72
C LEU A 282 -3.87 -16.57 6.06
N THR A 283 -3.97 -17.73 6.71
CA THR A 283 -2.82 -18.46 7.24
C THR A 283 -2.42 -19.66 6.40
N GLY A 284 -3.32 -20.17 5.55
CA GLY A 284 -3.16 -21.42 4.79
C GLY A 284 -3.37 -22.68 5.62
N GLY A 285 -3.47 -22.60 6.95
CA GLY A 285 -3.66 -23.71 7.85
C GLY A 285 -5.10 -23.84 8.34
N LEU A 286 -5.29 -24.49 9.48
CA LEU A 286 -6.59 -24.64 10.13
C LEU A 286 -6.96 -23.40 10.98
N SER A 287 -8.26 -23.23 11.21
CA SER A 287 -8.77 -22.27 12.20
C SER A 287 -8.24 -22.59 13.59
N PRO A 288 -8.01 -21.59 14.46
CA PRO A 288 -7.47 -21.83 15.80
C PRO A 288 -8.48 -22.47 16.77
N SER A 289 -9.74 -22.47 16.41
CA SER A 289 -10.83 -23.08 17.20
C SER A 289 -11.99 -23.48 16.30
N VAL A 290 -12.86 -24.33 16.83
CA VAL A 290 -14.14 -24.67 16.21
C VAL A 290 -15.00 -23.42 16.05
N VAL A 291 -15.62 -23.28 14.89
CA VAL A 291 -16.63 -22.26 14.61
C VAL A 291 -17.93 -22.89 14.16
N THR A 292 -19.04 -22.20 14.38
CA THR A 292 -20.38 -22.65 13.95
C THR A 292 -20.95 -21.66 12.96
N LEU A 293 -21.26 -22.12 11.76
CA LEU A 293 -22.05 -21.38 10.77
C LEU A 293 -23.44 -21.97 10.67
N ASP A 294 -24.42 -21.14 10.31
CA ASP A 294 -25.78 -21.60 10.04
C ASP A 294 -26.36 -21.01 8.74
N ALA A 295 -27.38 -21.68 8.23
CA ALA A 295 -28.17 -21.26 7.09
C ALA A 295 -29.65 -21.48 7.38
N VAL A 296 -30.51 -20.52 7.05
CA VAL A 296 -31.97 -20.68 7.01
C VAL A 296 -32.37 -20.90 5.57
N VAL A 297 -32.94 -22.06 5.25
CA VAL A 297 -33.17 -22.51 3.87
C VAL A 297 -34.61 -22.97 3.67
N ASP A 298 -35.06 -22.92 2.39
CA ASP A 298 -36.32 -23.47 1.91
C ASP A 298 -36.00 -24.57 0.91
N VAL A 299 -36.30 -25.84 1.28
CA VAL A 299 -36.04 -27.02 0.49
C VAL A 299 -37.27 -27.50 -0.29
N THR A 300 -38.29 -26.64 -0.46
CA THR A 300 -39.50 -27.00 -1.21
C THR A 300 -39.20 -27.38 -2.66
N GLU A 301 -38.25 -26.71 -3.29
CA GLU A 301 -37.93 -26.88 -4.71
C GLU A 301 -36.44 -27.27 -4.95
N LYS A 302 -35.65 -27.51 -3.90
CA LYS A 302 -34.24 -27.86 -3.99
C LYS A 302 -33.81 -28.78 -2.87
N ASP A 303 -32.77 -29.57 -3.11
CA ASP A 303 -32.11 -30.47 -2.18
C ASP A 303 -30.66 -30.07 -1.83
N THR A 304 -30.12 -29.08 -2.54
CA THR A 304 -28.75 -28.60 -2.34
C THR A 304 -28.77 -27.30 -1.55
N VAL A 305 -28.03 -27.26 -0.42
CA VAL A 305 -27.98 -26.14 0.49
C VAL A 305 -26.57 -25.98 1.05
N ASN A 306 -25.86 -24.90 0.71
CA ASN A 306 -24.56 -24.61 1.28
C ASN A 306 -24.69 -23.85 2.61
N VAL A 307 -23.73 -24.03 3.49
CA VAL A 307 -23.62 -23.31 4.76
C VAL A 307 -22.32 -22.50 4.69
N ASN A 308 -22.43 -21.20 4.55
CA ASN A 308 -21.28 -20.33 4.35
C ASN A 308 -21.40 -19.03 5.16
N MET A 309 -20.43 -18.13 5.00
CA MET A 309 -20.41 -16.87 5.74
C MET A 309 -21.59 -15.96 5.38
N LEU A 310 -22.04 -15.96 4.11
CA LEU A 310 -23.20 -15.16 3.71
C LEU A 310 -24.49 -15.73 4.32
N THR A 311 -24.68 -17.06 4.30
CA THR A 311 -25.87 -17.70 4.92
C THR A 311 -25.90 -17.43 6.43
N HIS A 312 -24.76 -17.46 7.09
CA HIS A 312 -24.67 -17.19 8.53
C HIS A 312 -25.05 -15.75 8.86
N MET A 313 -24.56 -14.79 8.07
CA MET A 313 -24.87 -13.38 8.27
C MET A 313 -26.31 -13.01 7.88
N GLU A 314 -26.89 -13.67 6.88
CA GLU A 314 -28.26 -13.38 6.47
C GLU A 314 -29.31 -13.95 7.42
N ALA A 315 -29.03 -15.06 8.13
CA ALA A 315 -30.02 -15.77 8.94
C ALA A 315 -30.78 -14.85 9.93
N PRO A 316 -30.13 -13.98 10.72
CA PRO A 316 -30.84 -13.04 11.59
C PRO A 316 -31.73 -12.05 10.82
N ARG A 317 -31.28 -11.59 9.63
CA ARG A 317 -32.03 -10.67 8.78
C ARG A 317 -33.25 -11.33 8.16
N VAL A 318 -33.12 -12.56 7.67
CA VAL A 318 -34.22 -13.36 7.15
C VAL A 318 -35.31 -13.53 8.20
N LEU A 319 -34.96 -13.96 9.42
CA LEU A 319 -35.92 -14.12 10.51
C LEU A 319 -36.64 -12.80 10.83
N LYS A 320 -35.91 -11.68 10.84
CA LYS A 320 -36.51 -10.37 11.10
C LYS A 320 -37.45 -9.90 10.00
N LEU A 321 -37.11 -10.15 8.75
CA LEU A 321 -37.99 -9.83 7.62
C LEU A 321 -39.26 -10.67 7.62
N VAL A 322 -39.17 -11.96 7.96
CA VAL A 322 -40.32 -12.84 8.13
C VAL A 322 -41.22 -12.35 9.25
N GLU A 323 -40.65 -12.03 10.42
CA GLU A 323 -41.40 -11.44 11.55
C GLU A 323 -42.16 -10.16 11.11
N ASN A 324 -41.46 -9.23 10.42
CA ASN A 324 -42.05 -7.95 10.02
C ASN A 324 -43.13 -8.11 8.94
N SER A 325 -43.04 -9.11 8.04
CA SER A 325 -44.01 -9.37 6.98
C SER A 325 -45.25 -10.11 7.46
N GLY A 326 -45.23 -10.61 8.69
CA GLY A 326 -46.33 -11.46 9.21
C GLY A 326 -46.54 -12.71 8.37
N ASN A 327 -45.47 -13.29 7.79
CA ASN A 327 -45.52 -14.43 6.87
C ASN A 327 -46.23 -14.16 5.52
N ASN A 328 -46.36 -12.91 5.09
CA ASN A 328 -47.06 -12.55 3.83
C ASN A 328 -46.14 -12.50 2.60
N GLN A 329 -44.84 -12.74 2.76
CA GLN A 329 -43.89 -12.77 1.64
C GLN A 329 -43.28 -14.17 1.48
N PRO A 330 -43.04 -14.63 0.25
CA PRO A 330 -42.31 -15.88 0.02
C PRO A 330 -40.92 -15.82 0.63
N ILE A 331 -40.47 -16.89 1.29
CA ILE A 331 -39.15 -16.96 1.92
C ILE A 331 -38.03 -16.63 0.92
N ARG A 332 -38.13 -17.09 -0.31
CA ARG A 332 -37.18 -16.79 -1.39
C ARG A 332 -37.00 -15.27 -1.61
N ALA A 333 -38.07 -14.51 -1.60
CA ALA A 333 -38.01 -13.05 -1.75
C ALA A 333 -37.35 -12.38 -0.54
N VAL A 334 -37.65 -12.87 0.67
CA VAL A 334 -37.05 -12.43 1.93
C VAL A 334 -35.55 -12.69 1.92
N LYS A 335 -35.13 -13.88 1.50
CA LYS A 335 -33.71 -14.26 1.39
C LYS A 335 -32.96 -13.41 0.36
N ALA A 336 -33.54 -13.23 -0.81
CA ALA A 336 -32.97 -12.36 -1.84
C ALA A 336 -32.79 -10.91 -1.33
N GLN A 337 -33.72 -10.41 -0.49
CA GLN A 337 -33.56 -9.10 0.14
C GLN A 337 -32.42 -9.11 1.16
N ALA A 338 -32.35 -10.13 2.01
CA ALA A 338 -31.31 -10.23 3.05
C ALA A 338 -29.90 -10.31 2.44
N LEU A 339 -29.73 -11.11 1.37
CA LEU A 339 -28.47 -11.19 0.64
C LEU A 339 -28.05 -9.82 0.03
N ARG A 340 -29.02 -9.10 -0.60
CA ARG A 340 -28.74 -7.74 -1.10
C ARG A 340 -28.32 -6.79 -0.01
N ASP A 341 -29.00 -6.83 1.14
CA ASP A 341 -28.70 -5.98 2.31
C ASP A 341 -27.27 -6.22 2.82
N ILE A 342 -26.83 -7.49 2.84
CA ILE A 342 -25.46 -7.84 3.26
C ILE A 342 -24.47 -7.35 2.21
N LEU A 343 -24.61 -7.72 0.94
CA LEU A 343 -23.67 -7.36 -0.10
C LEU A 343 -23.50 -5.82 -0.21
N SER A 344 -24.61 -5.08 -0.14
CA SER A 344 -24.57 -3.61 -0.17
C SER A 344 -23.89 -3.02 1.05
N SER A 345 -24.01 -3.64 2.24
CA SER A 345 -23.33 -3.21 3.46
C SER A 345 -21.81 -3.31 3.37
N PHE A 346 -21.32 -4.22 2.53
CA PHE A 346 -19.89 -4.40 2.22
C PHE A 346 -19.47 -3.76 0.88
N GLU A 347 -20.28 -2.86 0.33
CA GLU A 347 -20.00 -2.18 -0.95
C GLU A 347 -19.80 -3.15 -2.14
N ILE A 348 -20.33 -4.37 -2.05
CA ILE A 348 -20.22 -5.38 -3.09
C ILE A 348 -21.38 -5.19 -4.08
N ARG A 349 -21.05 -5.06 -5.36
CA ARG A 349 -21.99 -4.94 -6.48
C ARG A 349 -21.70 -6.07 -7.45
N LEU A 350 -22.71 -6.87 -7.75
CA LEU A 350 -22.63 -7.99 -8.69
C LEU A 350 -23.30 -7.59 -10.01
N GLY A 351 -22.78 -8.07 -11.14
CA GLY A 351 -23.31 -7.80 -12.48
C GLY A 351 -22.77 -6.54 -13.17
N GLU A 352 -21.82 -5.84 -12.58
CA GLU A 352 -21.02 -4.81 -13.26
C GLU A 352 -19.87 -5.49 -14.01
N SER A 353 -20.13 -6.04 -15.20
CA SER A 353 -19.04 -6.42 -16.11
C SER A 353 -18.16 -5.19 -16.31
N SER A 354 -16.85 -5.33 -16.08
CA SER A 354 -15.84 -4.41 -16.57
C SER A 354 -15.91 -4.41 -18.10
N SER A 355 -16.84 -3.69 -18.68
CA SER A 355 -16.93 -3.51 -20.12
C SER A 355 -15.79 -2.61 -20.57
N THR A 356 -14.63 -3.20 -20.82
CA THR A 356 -13.68 -2.65 -21.77
C THR A 356 -14.35 -2.63 -23.13
N GLY A 357 -14.78 -1.47 -23.57
CA GLY A 357 -15.09 -1.27 -25.00
C GLY A 357 -16.38 -0.58 -25.32
N GLY A 358 -16.30 0.69 -25.51
CA GLY A 358 -16.81 1.45 -26.66
C GLY A 358 -18.28 1.42 -26.95
N GLY A 359 -18.90 2.60 -26.92
CA GLY A 359 -20.04 2.83 -27.79
C GLY A 359 -21.16 3.71 -27.27
N ASN A 360 -20.91 5.01 -27.22
CA ASN A 360 -21.76 6.02 -27.86
C ASN A 360 -23.17 6.37 -27.36
N ASN A 361 -23.29 7.65 -27.07
CA ASN A 361 -24.46 8.54 -27.22
C ASN A 361 -25.57 8.48 -26.20
N GLY A 362 -25.61 9.55 -25.42
CA GLY A 362 -26.83 10.03 -24.79
C GLY A 362 -26.61 11.25 -23.91
N ASN A 363 -26.63 12.44 -24.54
CA ASN A 363 -26.77 13.72 -23.84
C ASN A 363 -27.89 13.69 -22.81
N GLY A 364 -27.52 13.99 -21.54
CA GLY A 364 -28.52 14.19 -20.52
C GLY A 364 -27.90 14.84 -19.27
N PHE A 365 -27.63 16.14 -19.31
CA PHE A 365 -27.45 16.97 -18.13
C PHE A 365 -28.72 16.92 -17.28
N GLY A 366 -28.67 16.29 -16.12
CA GLY A 366 -29.74 16.29 -15.15
C GLY A 366 -29.18 16.15 -13.75
N TRP A 367 -29.01 17.30 -13.07
CA TRP A 367 -28.79 17.36 -11.63
C TRP A 367 -30.06 16.93 -10.91
N ASN A 368 -30.09 15.74 -10.32
CA ASN A 368 -31.12 15.36 -9.37
C ASN A 368 -30.48 14.96 -8.05
N PHE A 369 -30.44 15.90 -7.13
CA PHE A 369 -30.31 15.63 -5.71
C PHE A 369 -31.64 15.02 -5.23
N GLY A 370 -31.58 13.78 -4.75
CA GLY A 370 -32.68 13.13 -4.05
C GLY A 370 -33.49 12.16 -4.87
N GLN A 371 -32.89 11.03 -5.25
CA GLN A 371 -33.64 9.79 -5.48
C GLN A 371 -32.80 8.62 -4.99
N GLN A 372 -33.48 7.73 -4.27
CA GLN A 372 -33.04 6.44 -3.78
C GLN A 372 -32.15 5.75 -4.81
N GLN A 373 -30.96 5.32 -4.39
CA GLN A 373 -30.12 4.41 -5.17
C GLN A 373 -31.00 3.25 -5.62
N GLN A 374 -31.23 3.10 -6.91
CA GLN A 374 -31.81 1.89 -7.46
C GLN A 374 -30.86 0.76 -7.04
N GLN A 375 -31.36 -0.07 -6.11
CA GLN A 375 -30.69 -1.31 -5.74
C GLN A 375 -30.49 -2.12 -7.02
N GLN A 376 -29.24 -2.38 -7.37
CA GLN A 376 -28.92 -3.32 -8.42
C GLN A 376 -29.53 -4.67 -8.03
N THR A 377 -30.35 -5.17 -8.88
CA THR A 377 -31.07 -6.42 -8.67
C THR A 377 -30.07 -7.55 -8.84
N ILE A 378 -29.97 -8.45 -7.86
CA ILE A 378 -29.40 -9.79 -8.09
C ILE A 378 -30.34 -10.42 -9.11
N THR A 379 -29.92 -10.52 -10.36
CA THR A 379 -30.80 -10.80 -11.51
C THR A 379 -31.06 -12.27 -11.74
N ASP A 380 -30.23 -13.18 -11.17
CA ASP A 380 -30.35 -14.63 -11.38
C ASP A 380 -31.22 -15.36 -10.34
N GLY A 381 -31.67 -14.65 -9.33
CA GLY A 381 -32.56 -15.19 -8.29
C GLY A 381 -31.91 -16.18 -7.33
N ARG A 382 -30.57 -16.26 -7.27
CA ARG A 382 -29.83 -17.05 -6.26
C ARG A 382 -30.06 -16.53 -4.84
N SER A 383 -30.00 -17.46 -3.90
CA SER A 383 -29.92 -17.21 -2.46
C SER A 383 -28.49 -17.51 -1.97
N ALA A 384 -28.14 -17.10 -0.77
CA ALA A 384 -26.80 -17.29 -0.21
C ALA A 384 -26.36 -18.77 -0.12
N GLU A 385 -27.33 -19.68 0.08
CA GLU A 385 -27.09 -21.13 0.11
C GLU A 385 -26.86 -21.75 -1.29
N ASP A 386 -27.09 -20.99 -2.36
CA ASP A 386 -26.79 -21.44 -3.73
C ASP A 386 -25.37 -21.03 -4.17
N ILE A 387 -24.60 -20.39 -3.27
CA ILE A 387 -23.27 -19.84 -3.55
C ILE A 387 -22.22 -20.72 -2.86
N GLY A 388 -21.28 -21.24 -3.64
CA GLY A 388 -20.09 -21.94 -3.15
C GLY A 388 -18.81 -21.16 -3.41
N LEU A 389 -17.77 -21.42 -2.62
CA LEU A 389 -16.47 -20.74 -2.78
C LEU A 389 -15.81 -21.04 -4.12
N PHE A 390 -16.05 -22.21 -4.69
CA PHE A 390 -15.35 -22.67 -5.90
C PHE A 390 -16.29 -22.83 -7.13
N ASP A 391 -17.42 -22.12 -7.15
CA ASP A 391 -18.34 -22.13 -8.30
C ASP A 391 -17.79 -21.39 -9.52
N GLY A 392 -16.71 -20.61 -9.35
CA GLY A 392 -15.96 -19.97 -10.43
C GLY A 392 -16.66 -18.71 -11.00
N ASP A 393 -17.57 -18.11 -10.27
CA ASP A 393 -18.32 -16.92 -10.65
C ASP A 393 -18.08 -15.72 -9.72
N GLU A 394 -18.71 -14.59 -10.02
CA GLU A 394 -18.59 -13.34 -9.25
C GLU A 394 -19.16 -13.47 -7.82
N TYR A 395 -20.13 -14.36 -7.62
CA TYR A 395 -20.70 -14.61 -6.30
C TYR A 395 -19.71 -15.32 -5.38
N SER A 396 -18.93 -16.26 -5.91
CA SER A 396 -17.82 -16.91 -5.19
C SER A 396 -16.78 -15.90 -4.72
N GLY A 397 -16.45 -14.93 -5.58
CA GLY A 397 -15.55 -13.81 -5.22
C GLY A 397 -16.11 -12.95 -4.09
N ALA A 398 -17.41 -12.63 -4.14
CA ALA A 398 -18.11 -11.89 -3.09
C ALA A 398 -18.15 -12.65 -1.76
N LEU A 399 -18.47 -13.95 -1.79
CA LEU A 399 -18.46 -14.82 -0.61
C LEU A 399 -17.06 -14.85 0.03
N LEU A 400 -16.02 -15.05 -0.78
CA LEU A 400 -14.64 -15.07 -0.29
C LEU A 400 -14.23 -13.71 0.30
N ALA A 401 -14.60 -12.61 -0.35
CA ALA A 401 -14.29 -11.27 0.16
C ALA A 401 -14.93 -11.04 1.54
N VAL A 402 -16.23 -11.31 1.70
CA VAL A 402 -16.91 -11.21 3.02
C VAL A 402 -16.26 -12.16 4.03
N SER A 403 -15.93 -13.37 3.62
CA SER A 403 -15.24 -14.36 4.44
C SER A 403 -13.90 -13.85 4.99
N ILE A 404 -13.10 -13.18 4.15
CA ILE A 404 -11.84 -12.54 4.56
C ILE A 404 -12.11 -11.37 5.50
N MET A 405 -13.06 -10.48 5.17
CA MET A 405 -13.39 -9.30 5.98
C MET A 405 -13.76 -9.66 7.42
N MET A 406 -14.46 -10.76 7.62
CA MET A 406 -14.85 -11.22 8.96
C MET A 406 -13.67 -11.61 9.84
N GLN A 407 -12.52 -11.92 9.26
CA GLN A 407 -11.30 -12.23 10.01
C GLN A 407 -10.53 -11.01 10.54
N ARG A 408 -11.10 -9.79 10.39
CA ARG A 408 -10.46 -8.55 10.90
C ARG A 408 -10.06 -8.64 12.37
N LYS A 409 -10.81 -9.32 13.20
CA LYS A 409 -10.56 -9.43 14.65
C LYS A 409 -9.92 -10.75 15.07
N GLY A 410 -9.75 -11.69 14.16
CA GLY A 410 -9.20 -13.02 14.42
C GLY A 410 -9.88 -14.07 13.56
N SER A 411 -9.52 -15.32 13.75
CA SER A 411 -9.98 -16.43 12.89
C SER A 411 -10.80 -17.50 13.66
N GLY A 412 -11.10 -17.27 14.92
CA GLY A 412 -11.84 -18.20 15.76
C GLY A 412 -13.08 -17.54 16.38
N SER A 413 -13.20 -17.63 17.70
CA SER A 413 -14.31 -17.05 18.46
C SER A 413 -14.45 -15.54 18.25
N GLU A 414 -13.33 -14.82 18.12
CA GLU A 414 -13.32 -13.38 17.89
C GLU A 414 -13.92 -13.02 16.51
N MET A 415 -13.65 -13.83 15.49
CA MET A 415 -14.27 -13.69 14.17
C MET A 415 -15.78 -13.89 14.28
N MET A 416 -16.21 -14.94 14.97
CA MET A 416 -17.65 -15.22 15.14
C MET A 416 -18.37 -14.12 15.90
N GLN A 417 -17.76 -13.58 16.96
CA GLN A 417 -18.29 -12.44 17.68
C GLN A 417 -18.41 -11.21 16.78
N TYR A 418 -17.36 -10.88 16.05
CA TYR A 418 -17.35 -9.74 15.10
C TYR A 418 -18.40 -9.89 14.00
N THR A 419 -18.55 -11.10 13.45
CA THR A 419 -19.60 -11.41 12.47
C THR A 419 -20.99 -11.22 13.06
N ALA A 420 -21.22 -11.69 14.29
CA ALA A 420 -22.51 -11.56 14.97
C ALA A 420 -22.87 -10.09 15.28
N GLU A 421 -21.89 -9.27 15.67
CA GLU A 421 -22.09 -7.83 15.90
C GLU A 421 -22.53 -7.11 14.63
N ILE A 422 -21.90 -7.42 13.48
CA ILE A 422 -22.28 -6.84 12.18
C ILE A 422 -23.65 -7.36 11.73
N ALA A 423 -23.89 -8.67 11.81
CA ALA A 423 -25.15 -9.28 11.41
C ALA A 423 -26.35 -8.72 12.23
N GLU A 424 -26.18 -8.48 13.54
CA GLU A 424 -27.20 -7.88 14.39
C GLU A 424 -27.52 -6.44 13.98
N ARG A 425 -26.54 -5.66 13.52
CA ARG A 425 -26.78 -4.32 12.97
C ARG A 425 -27.56 -4.37 11.67
N ILE A 426 -27.18 -5.26 10.75
CA ILE A 426 -27.87 -5.45 9.47
C ILE A 426 -29.31 -5.97 9.68
N LYS A 427 -29.50 -6.83 10.69
CA LYS A 427 -30.80 -7.43 11.04
C LYS A 427 -31.93 -6.39 11.10
N GLY A 428 -31.67 -5.22 11.69
CA GLY A 428 -32.69 -4.21 11.96
C GLY A 428 -33.23 -3.54 10.71
N ASN A 429 -32.38 -2.83 9.99
CA ASN A 429 -32.74 -1.97 8.87
C ASN A 429 -32.14 -2.40 7.50
N GLY A 430 -31.38 -3.49 7.48
CA GLY A 430 -30.73 -3.98 6.27
C GLY A 430 -29.44 -3.24 5.91
N ASN A 431 -28.87 -2.48 6.83
CA ASN A 431 -27.65 -1.72 6.60
C ASN A 431 -26.68 -1.83 7.78
N TRP A 432 -25.39 -1.95 7.46
CA TRP A 432 -24.34 -1.79 8.45
C TRP A 432 -23.94 -0.31 8.55
N ASP A 433 -24.42 0.37 9.57
CA ASP A 433 -24.29 1.83 9.78
C ASP A 433 -23.17 2.22 10.77
N ASP A 434 -22.34 1.28 11.23
CA ASP A 434 -21.22 1.53 12.13
C ASP A 434 -20.00 2.08 11.39
N ASN A 435 -19.91 3.41 11.26
CA ASN A 435 -18.80 4.07 10.57
C ASN A 435 -17.44 3.82 11.22
N ASN A 436 -17.40 3.58 12.55
CA ASN A 436 -16.14 3.28 13.24
C ASN A 436 -15.63 1.89 12.89
N ALA A 437 -16.53 0.91 12.91
CA ALA A 437 -16.18 -0.46 12.53
C ALA A 437 -15.84 -0.55 11.03
N LYS A 438 -16.54 0.19 10.16
CA LYS A 438 -16.19 0.30 8.73
C LYS A 438 -14.80 0.92 8.53
N ALA A 439 -14.48 1.98 9.27
CA ALA A 439 -13.17 2.62 9.21
C ALA A 439 -12.05 1.68 9.68
N ASP A 440 -12.25 0.95 10.78
CA ASP A 440 -11.30 -0.04 11.29
C ASP A 440 -11.07 -1.19 10.28
N LEU A 441 -12.13 -1.67 9.64
CA LEU A 441 -12.03 -2.68 8.59
C LEU A 441 -11.31 -2.13 7.35
N ALA A 442 -11.64 -0.92 6.91
CA ALA A 442 -11.02 -0.29 5.75
C ALA A 442 -9.51 -0.08 5.94
N ASP A 443 -9.08 0.36 7.13
CA ASP A 443 -7.67 0.51 7.46
C ASP A 443 -6.92 -0.81 7.34
N TRP A 444 -7.50 -1.88 7.89
CA TRP A 444 -6.91 -3.20 7.82
C TRP A 444 -6.83 -3.75 6.39
N LEU A 445 -7.89 -3.60 5.60
CA LEU A 445 -7.91 -4.03 4.19
C LEU A 445 -6.92 -3.25 3.33
N MET A 446 -6.77 -1.94 3.57
CA MET A 446 -5.76 -1.12 2.90
C MET A 446 -4.34 -1.60 3.23
N VAL A 447 -4.08 -2.00 4.47
CA VAL A 447 -2.78 -2.58 4.87
C VAL A 447 -2.54 -3.92 4.18
N LEU A 448 -3.55 -4.80 4.10
CA LEU A 448 -3.45 -6.07 3.37
C LEU A 448 -3.15 -5.85 1.88
N ASP A 449 -3.79 -4.86 1.24
CA ASP A 449 -3.53 -4.51 -0.16
C ASP A 449 -2.11 -3.99 -0.36
N THR A 450 -1.68 -3.02 0.45
CA THR A 450 -0.36 -2.38 0.31
C THR A 450 0.81 -3.26 0.73
N SER A 451 0.60 -4.24 1.60
CA SER A 451 1.61 -5.23 1.99
C SER A 451 1.76 -6.38 1.00
N GLY A 452 0.86 -6.49 0.01
CA GLY A 452 0.85 -7.61 -0.94
C GLY A 452 0.24 -8.90 -0.37
N SER A 453 -0.45 -8.84 0.77
CA SER A 453 -1.06 -10.01 1.44
C SER A 453 -2.12 -10.71 0.59
N TYR A 454 -2.77 -10.01 -0.37
CA TYR A 454 -3.73 -10.64 -1.27
C TYR A 454 -3.11 -11.77 -2.12
N ALA A 455 -1.85 -11.62 -2.54
CA ALA A 455 -1.14 -12.68 -3.23
C ALA A 455 -0.89 -13.90 -2.33
N THR A 456 -0.57 -13.68 -1.06
CA THR A 456 -0.40 -14.76 -0.07
C THR A 456 -1.72 -15.50 0.15
N ILE A 457 -2.84 -14.78 0.33
CA ILE A 457 -4.17 -15.37 0.46
C ILE A 457 -4.52 -16.21 -0.76
N LYS A 458 -4.29 -15.68 -1.97
CA LYS A 458 -4.53 -16.41 -3.21
C LYS A 458 -3.71 -17.71 -3.29
N ASN A 459 -2.44 -17.66 -2.89
CA ASN A 459 -1.58 -18.85 -2.84
C ASN A 459 -2.05 -19.88 -1.80
N ASN A 460 -2.47 -19.42 -0.62
CA ASN A 460 -3.01 -20.30 0.42
C ASN A 460 -4.23 -21.09 -0.09
N ILE A 461 -5.18 -20.40 -0.73
CA ILE A 461 -6.40 -21.02 -1.26
C ILE A 461 -6.05 -21.96 -2.42
N ALA A 462 -5.15 -21.56 -3.33
CA ALA A 462 -4.69 -22.39 -4.44
C ALA A 462 -4.06 -23.70 -3.95
N SER A 463 -3.38 -23.69 -2.79
CA SER A 463 -2.76 -24.88 -2.21
C SER A 463 -3.78 -25.94 -1.74
N TRP A 464 -5.05 -25.61 -1.64
CA TRP A 464 -6.11 -26.56 -1.27
C TRP A 464 -6.52 -27.45 -2.43
N HIS A 465 -6.16 -27.11 -3.67
CA HIS A 465 -6.43 -27.87 -4.89
C HIS A 465 -7.93 -28.17 -5.14
N MET A 466 -8.81 -27.27 -4.74
CA MET A 466 -10.27 -27.46 -4.83
C MET A 466 -10.91 -26.77 -6.04
N GLY A 467 -10.16 -26.03 -6.82
CA GLY A 467 -10.65 -25.30 -7.99
C GLY A 467 -9.86 -24.03 -8.27
N GLU A 468 -10.37 -23.22 -9.16
CA GLU A 468 -9.83 -21.89 -9.44
C GLU A 468 -10.14 -20.95 -8.25
N VAL A 469 -9.14 -20.19 -7.81
CA VAL A 469 -9.30 -19.23 -6.71
C VAL A 469 -10.22 -18.09 -7.16
N PRO A 470 -11.33 -17.86 -6.46
CA PRO A 470 -12.26 -16.80 -6.83
C PRO A 470 -11.59 -15.41 -6.81
N GLU A 471 -12.03 -14.53 -7.68
CA GLU A 471 -11.50 -13.16 -7.73
C GLU A 471 -12.16 -12.29 -6.66
N PHE A 472 -11.49 -12.11 -5.54
CA PHE A 472 -11.99 -11.41 -4.36
C PHE A 472 -11.37 -10.03 -4.14
N ALA A 473 -10.18 -9.79 -4.69
CA ALA A 473 -9.36 -8.63 -4.34
C ALA A 473 -10.03 -7.29 -4.69
N HIS A 474 -10.74 -7.24 -5.81
CA HIS A 474 -11.45 -6.04 -6.24
C HIS A 474 -12.59 -5.65 -5.28
N HIS A 475 -13.30 -6.61 -4.67
CA HIS A 475 -14.33 -6.34 -3.66
C HIS A 475 -13.72 -5.74 -2.39
N LEU A 476 -12.61 -6.32 -1.90
CA LEU A 476 -11.88 -5.79 -0.74
C LEU A 476 -11.39 -4.36 -1.02
N LYS A 477 -10.81 -4.15 -2.19
CA LYS A 477 -10.30 -2.84 -2.62
C LYS A 477 -11.43 -1.82 -2.73
N ARG A 478 -12.56 -2.20 -3.34
CA ARG A 478 -13.73 -1.33 -3.46
C ARG A 478 -14.25 -0.88 -2.10
N PHE A 479 -14.34 -1.78 -1.14
CA PHE A 479 -14.77 -1.46 0.21
C PHE A 479 -13.90 -0.37 0.84
N TRP A 480 -12.59 -0.58 0.96
CA TRP A 480 -11.73 0.38 1.63
C TRP A 480 -11.59 1.70 0.86
N THR A 481 -11.57 1.67 -0.48
CA THR A 481 -11.49 2.90 -1.29
C THR A 481 -12.77 3.75 -1.16
N ASN A 482 -13.95 3.12 -1.05
CA ASN A 482 -15.21 3.82 -0.83
C ASN A 482 -15.28 4.43 0.57
N VAL A 483 -14.88 3.68 1.60
CA VAL A 483 -14.83 4.20 2.98
C VAL A 483 -13.86 5.38 3.11
N TYR A 484 -12.71 5.36 2.40
CA TYR A 484 -11.77 6.48 2.30
C TYR A 484 -12.22 7.59 1.34
N ASN A 485 -13.38 7.46 0.71
CA ASN A 485 -13.91 8.43 -0.24
C ASN A 485 -12.98 8.73 -1.42
N PHE A 486 -12.32 7.71 -1.95
CA PHE A 486 -11.48 7.84 -3.14
C PHE A 486 -12.31 8.02 -4.41
N GLY A 487 -13.51 7.45 -4.44
CA GLY A 487 -14.34 7.30 -5.63
C GLY A 487 -13.81 6.22 -6.57
N GLU A 488 -14.57 5.96 -7.63
CA GLU A 488 -14.18 4.98 -8.63
C GLU A 488 -12.98 5.49 -9.45
N CYS A 489 -12.01 4.60 -9.69
CA CYS A 489 -10.91 4.84 -10.59
C CYS A 489 -11.34 4.52 -12.01
N GLY A 490 -11.13 5.44 -12.93
CA GLY A 490 -11.50 5.27 -14.32
C GLY A 490 -10.77 6.26 -15.24
N SER A 491 -11.07 6.25 -16.53
CA SER A 491 -10.41 7.12 -17.52
C SER A 491 -10.54 8.63 -17.21
N HIS A 492 -11.59 9.01 -16.47
CA HIS A 492 -11.84 10.42 -16.12
C HIS A 492 -10.90 10.96 -15.02
N ASN A 493 -10.33 10.09 -14.23
CA ASN A 493 -9.41 10.44 -13.13
C ASN A 493 -8.11 9.59 -13.15
N ALA A 494 -7.81 9.00 -14.30
CA ALA A 494 -6.55 8.28 -14.51
C ALA A 494 -5.34 9.15 -14.13
N ASP A 495 -4.33 8.54 -13.53
CA ASP A 495 -3.11 9.18 -13.00
C ASP A 495 -3.36 10.17 -11.85
N SER A 496 -4.61 10.31 -11.36
CA SER A 496 -4.87 11.11 -10.15
C SER A 496 -4.31 10.42 -8.90
N ILE A 497 -3.85 11.24 -7.95
CA ILE A 497 -3.30 10.72 -6.68
C ILE A 497 -4.19 11.12 -5.52
N LYS A 498 -4.45 10.17 -4.64
CA LYS A 498 -5.10 10.36 -3.34
C LYS A 498 -4.10 10.10 -2.20
N PHE A 499 -4.33 10.75 -1.08
CA PHE A 499 -3.43 10.69 0.06
C PHE A 499 -4.15 10.12 1.28
N VAL A 500 -3.46 9.26 1.99
CA VAL A 500 -3.86 8.82 3.33
C VAL A 500 -2.75 9.23 4.29
N SER A 501 -2.98 10.28 5.07
CA SER A 501 -1.99 10.81 6.02
C SER A 501 -2.15 10.21 7.41
N ASN A 502 -3.38 9.79 7.75
CA ASN A 502 -3.70 9.13 9.01
C ASN A 502 -4.71 8.02 8.72
N SER A 503 -4.70 6.99 9.56
CA SER A 503 -5.75 5.98 9.52
C SER A 503 -7.10 6.61 9.85
N LEU A 504 -8.19 6.16 9.22
CA LEU A 504 -9.54 6.64 9.52
C LEU A 504 -9.94 6.23 10.94
N SER A 505 -9.53 5.06 11.38
CA SER A 505 -9.79 4.57 12.73
C SER A 505 -9.06 5.35 13.82
N ALA A 506 -7.96 6.05 13.50
CA ALA A 506 -7.26 6.92 14.43
C ALA A 506 -8.11 8.12 14.90
N PHE A 507 -9.13 8.50 14.14
CA PHE A 507 -10.10 9.50 14.56
C PHE A 507 -11.12 8.96 15.57
N PHE A 508 -11.33 7.66 15.62
CA PHE A 508 -12.41 7.00 16.34
C PHE A 508 -11.92 5.98 17.36
N VAL A 509 -10.85 5.25 17.05
CA VAL A 509 -10.28 4.19 17.91
C VAL A 509 -8.76 4.26 17.84
N SER A 510 -8.11 4.52 18.95
CA SER A 510 -6.65 4.55 19.03
C SER A 510 -6.04 3.17 18.73
N GLY A 511 -5.11 3.06 17.82
CA GLY A 511 -4.24 1.91 17.73
C GLY A 511 -3.89 1.34 16.37
N TYR A 512 -4.09 2.04 15.28
CA TYR A 512 -3.60 1.58 13.97
C TYR A 512 -2.59 2.59 13.39
N ASP A 513 -1.32 2.21 13.41
CA ASP A 513 -0.28 2.99 12.74
C ASP A 513 -0.22 2.59 11.27
N LEU A 514 -0.46 3.56 10.38
CA LEU A 514 -0.18 3.37 8.96
C LEU A 514 1.33 3.17 8.76
N PRO A 515 1.74 2.29 7.85
CA PRO A 515 3.16 2.15 7.52
C PRO A 515 3.68 3.44 6.87
N GLY A 516 4.37 4.25 7.68
CA GLY A 516 4.99 5.49 7.22
C GLY A 516 4.11 6.75 7.32
N PRO A 517 4.69 7.93 7.05
CA PRO A 517 4.05 9.21 7.34
C PRO A 517 2.90 9.57 6.40
N THR A 518 2.82 8.99 5.21
CA THR A 518 1.73 9.23 4.25
C THR A 518 1.74 8.14 3.18
N VAL A 519 0.64 7.44 3.04
CA VAL A 519 0.45 6.50 1.93
C VAL A 519 -0.23 7.25 0.78
N ARG A 520 0.28 7.06 -0.43
CA ARG A 520 -0.25 7.65 -1.66
C ARG A 520 -0.72 6.56 -2.59
N PHE A 521 -1.91 6.77 -3.12
CA PHE A 521 -2.53 5.88 -4.09
C PHE A 521 -2.72 6.61 -5.41
N ILE A 522 -2.50 5.92 -6.50
CA ILE A 522 -2.73 6.41 -7.86
C ILE A 522 -3.84 5.60 -8.53
N CYS A 523 -4.71 6.27 -9.26
CA CYS A 523 -5.64 5.62 -10.15
C CYS A 523 -4.90 5.19 -11.41
N ASP A 524 -4.65 3.89 -11.56
CA ASP A 524 -3.88 3.37 -12.69
C ASP A 524 -4.68 3.47 -13.99
N ALA A 525 -4.08 4.11 -15.00
CA ALA A 525 -4.74 4.36 -16.29
C ALA A 525 -5.01 3.09 -17.11
N ASN A 526 -4.31 1.98 -16.83
CA ASN A 526 -4.44 0.73 -17.59
C ASN A 526 -5.42 -0.24 -16.94
N THR A 527 -5.38 -0.36 -15.60
CA THR A 527 -6.22 -1.31 -14.86
C THR A 527 -7.53 -0.67 -14.39
N HIS A 528 -7.61 0.67 -14.36
CA HIS A 528 -8.71 1.42 -13.77
C HIS A 528 -8.94 1.07 -12.30
N GLU A 529 -7.86 0.80 -11.56
CA GLU A 529 -7.89 0.49 -10.15
C GLU A 529 -6.97 1.41 -9.35
N TRP A 530 -7.34 1.66 -8.09
CA TRP A 530 -6.46 2.32 -7.14
C TRP A 530 -5.35 1.35 -6.71
N ARG A 531 -4.10 1.78 -6.81
CA ARG A 531 -2.94 1.06 -6.28
C ARG A 531 -2.01 1.99 -5.53
N ALA A 532 -1.16 1.43 -4.69
CA ALA A 532 -0.10 2.22 -4.07
C ALA A 532 0.78 2.87 -5.14
N ALA A 533 1.04 4.17 -4.96
CA ALA A 533 1.92 4.90 -5.87
C ALA A 533 3.37 4.43 -5.68
N THR A 534 4.09 4.28 -6.77
CA THR A 534 5.54 4.00 -6.77
C THR A 534 6.32 5.19 -6.19
N ASP A 535 7.56 5.00 -5.82
CA ASP A 535 8.41 6.07 -5.31
C ASP A 535 8.60 7.18 -6.35
N VAL A 536 8.66 6.82 -7.62
CA VAL A 536 8.72 7.81 -8.72
C VAL A 536 7.45 8.66 -8.75
N GLU A 537 6.29 8.02 -8.75
CA GLU A 537 4.99 8.72 -8.78
C GLU A 537 4.78 9.60 -7.55
N LYS A 538 5.19 9.12 -6.36
CA LYS A 538 5.15 9.91 -5.13
C LYS A 538 6.00 11.18 -5.21
N ASP A 539 7.19 11.05 -5.76
CA ASP A 539 8.19 12.11 -5.78
C ASP A 539 8.06 13.08 -6.97
N THR A 540 7.34 12.65 -8.01
CA THR A 540 7.09 13.49 -9.20
C THR A 540 5.66 14.01 -9.28
N TYR A 541 4.82 13.67 -8.31
CA TYR A 541 3.44 14.14 -8.26
C TYR A 541 3.37 15.67 -8.27
N GLY A 542 2.55 16.23 -9.16
CA GLY A 542 2.40 17.67 -9.31
C GLY A 542 3.33 18.28 -10.37
N TYR A 543 4.30 17.55 -10.91
CA TYR A 543 5.07 18.00 -12.08
C TYR A 543 4.28 17.82 -13.39
N GLY A 544 3.26 16.95 -13.38
CA GLY A 544 2.54 16.59 -14.58
C GLY A 544 3.39 15.78 -15.58
N LYS A 545 2.99 15.79 -16.84
CA LYS A 545 3.82 15.25 -17.93
C LYS A 545 5.07 16.12 -18.07
N CYS A 546 6.19 15.49 -18.31
CA CYS A 546 7.41 16.25 -18.58
C CYS A 546 7.32 16.97 -19.94
N GLU A 547 7.99 18.12 -20.03
CA GLU A 547 7.84 19.05 -21.14
C GLU A 547 8.78 18.74 -22.32
N TYR A 548 9.93 18.14 -22.02
CA TYR A 548 10.95 17.81 -23.02
C TYR A 548 11.83 16.66 -22.53
N GLU A 549 12.42 15.94 -23.46
CA GLU A 549 13.30 14.80 -23.20
C GLU A 549 14.53 15.22 -22.38
N ASN A 550 14.92 14.39 -21.42
CA ASN A 550 16.00 14.67 -20.47
C ASN A 550 15.75 15.87 -19.52
N GLN A 551 14.52 16.37 -19.42
CA GLN A 551 14.17 17.30 -18.35
C GLN A 551 14.48 16.69 -16.99
N LEU A 552 15.09 17.49 -16.10
CA LEU A 552 15.49 17.04 -14.77
C LEU A 552 14.75 17.83 -13.69
N LYS A 553 14.19 17.13 -12.72
CA LYS A 553 13.56 17.72 -11.53
C LYS A 553 14.07 17.01 -10.27
N SER A 554 14.21 17.76 -9.17
CA SER A 554 14.41 17.15 -7.86
C SER A 554 13.11 16.55 -7.34
N GLY A 555 13.17 15.52 -6.51
CA GLY A 555 11.97 14.94 -5.91
C GLY A 555 11.17 15.95 -5.06
N ILE A 556 9.86 15.79 -5.02
CA ILE A 556 8.98 16.63 -4.20
C ILE A 556 9.17 16.30 -2.72
N ILE A 557 9.29 15.02 -2.40
CA ILE A 557 9.48 14.51 -1.03
C ILE A 557 10.98 14.45 -0.73
N ASN A 558 11.74 13.72 -1.54
CA ASN A 558 13.18 13.60 -1.37
C ASN A 558 13.91 14.56 -2.32
N LYS A 559 14.31 15.72 -1.79
CA LYS A 559 14.95 16.78 -2.56
C LYS A 559 16.30 16.41 -3.16
N ASP A 560 16.96 15.41 -2.60
CA ASP A 560 18.28 14.93 -3.05
C ASP A 560 18.17 13.89 -4.16
N ARG A 561 16.97 13.38 -4.42
CA ARG A 561 16.70 12.45 -5.52
C ARG A 561 16.25 13.21 -6.76
N TYR A 562 16.88 12.89 -7.89
CA TYR A 562 16.51 13.49 -9.17
C TYR A 562 15.73 12.52 -10.04
N TYR A 563 14.85 13.09 -10.86
CA TYR A 563 14.04 12.40 -11.85
C TYR A 563 14.23 13.01 -13.21
N VAL A 564 14.36 12.15 -14.22
CA VAL A 564 14.58 12.55 -15.61
C VAL A 564 13.40 12.13 -16.48
N CYS A 565 13.06 13.00 -17.43
CA CYS A 565 12.05 12.72 -18.43
C CYS A 565 12.59 11.79 -19.51
N GLU A 566 11.93 10.67 -19.72
CA GLU A 566 12.18 9.75 -20.82
C GLU A 566 10.85 9.29 -21.41
N ASN A 567 10.66 9.47 -22.70
CA ASN A 567 9.41 9.13 -23.40
C ASN A 567 8.16 9.76 -22.76
N ASN A 568 8.23 11.04 -22.40
CA ASN A 568 7.16 11.80 -21.71
C ASN A 568 6.76 11.27 -20.33
N LYS A 569 7.61 10.46 -19.69
CA LYS A 569 7.40 9.92 -18.35
C LYS A 569 8.60 10.22 -17.45
N TRP A 570 8.33 10.39 -16.17
CA TRP A 570 9.37 10.53 -15.16
C TRP A 570 9.93 9.17 -14.76
N ARG A 571 11.24 9.04 -14.71
CA ARG A 571 11.95 7.93 -14.06
C ARG A 571 13.03 8.45 -13.12
N ALA A 572 13.47 7.63 -12.20
CA ALA A 572 14.60 8.00 -11.36
C ALA A 572 15.86 8.20 -12.21
N ALA A 573 16.59 9.28 -11.94
CA ALA A 573 17.86 9.54 -12.59
C ALA A 573 18.93 8.56 -12.08
N THR A 574 19.82 8.17 -12.97
CA THR A 574 20.96 7.27 -12.70
C THR A 574 22.27 8.04 -12.87
N SER A 575 23.39 7.40 -12.58
CA SER A 575 24.73 7.94 -12.86
C SER A 575 25.03 8.17 -14.35
N ASN A 576 24.22 7.59 -15.24
CA ASN A 576 24.31 7.87 -16.67
C ASN A 576 23.64 9.19 -17.07
N ASP A 577 22.69 9.63 -16.25
CA ASP A 577 21.92 10.87 -16.50
C ASP A 577 22.55 12.07 -15.81
N ILE A 578 23.21 11.85 -14.68
CA ILE A 578 23.86 12.92 -13.89
C ILE A 578 25.29 12.51 -13.60
N GLN A 579 26.23 13.37 -14.01
CA GLN A 579 27.65 13.25 -13.72
C GLN A 579 28.02 14.16 -12.54
N GLU A 580 28.64 13.59 -11.55
CA GLU A 580 29.14 14.33 -10.38
C GLU A 580 30.47 15.04 -10.67
N PHE A 581 30.71 16.13 -9.94
CA PHE A 581 31.98 16.83 -9.99
C PHE A 581 33.06 16.06 -9.19
N GLU A 582 34.20 15.81 -9.81
CA GLU A 582 35.32 15.19 -9.15
C GLU A 582 36.15 16.21 -8.33
N ASP A 583 36.75 15.79 -7.22
CA ASP A 583 37.68 16.66 -6.49
C ASP A 583 38.89 17.02 -7.34
N ILE A 584 39.19 18.31 -7.43
CA ILE A 584 40.29 18.85 -8.28
C ILE A 584 41.66 18.22 -7.93
N GLY A 585 41.87 17.88 -6.63
CA GLY A 585 43.10 17.22 -6.19
C GLY A 585 43.17 15.76 -6.61
N ASN A 586 41.99 15.08 -6.70
CA ASN A 586 41.94 13.71 -7.17
C ASN A 586 42.21 13.66 -8.69
N VAL A 587 41.60 14.59 -9.46
CA VAL A 587 41.86 14.69 -10.89
C VAL A 587 43.34 14.97 -11.14
N TYR A 588 43.95 15.91 -10.39
CA TYR A 588 45.37 16.18 -10.50
C TYR A 588 46.23 14.93 -10.24
N LYS A 589 45.95 14.18 -9.18
CA LYS A 589 46.66 12.95 -8.83
C LYS A 589 46.50 11.83 -9.87
N SER A 590 45.39 11.81 -10.56
CA SER A 590 45.07 10.81 -11.58
C SER A 590 45.76 11.03 -12.92
N LEU A 591 46.42 12.19 -13.11
CA LEU A 591 47.10 12.53 -14.38
C LEU A 591 48.21 11.54 -14.68
N LYS A 592 48.14 10.94 -15.86
CA LYS A 592 49.19 10.04 -16.38
C LYS A 592 50.44 10.81 -16.76
N LYS A 593 51.57 10.06 -16.89
CA LYS A 593 52.86 10.62 -17.31
C LYS A 593 52.70 11.26 -18.71
N GLY A 594 53.07 12.55 -18.81
CA GLY A 594 52.98 13.34 -20.02
C GLY A 594 51.61 14.00 -20.27
N GLU A 595 50.61 13.76 -19.41
CA GLU A 595 49.39 14.54 -19.45
C GLU A 595 49.58 15.91 -18.81
N LYS A 596 48.93 16.92 -19.36
CA LYS A 596 48.83 18.27 -18.84
C LYS A 596 47.37 18.62 -18.61
N VAL A 597 47.07 19.41 -17.57
CA VAL A 597 45.70 19.86 -17.27
C VAL A 597 45.62 21.37 -17.16
N ILE A 598 44.54 21.93 -17.69
CA ILE A 598 44.08 23.28 -17.40
C ILE A 598 42.76 23.16 -16.63
N PHE A 599 42.77 23.62 -15.40
CA PHE A 599 41.57 23.75 -14.57
C PHE A 599 40.91 25.08 -14.89
N PHE A 600 39.80 25.04 -15.63
CA PHE A 600 39.00 26.20 -16.00
C PHE A 600 37.85 26.36 -14.96
N LEU A 601 37.98 27.36 -14.07
CA LEU A 601 37.18 27.42 -12.85
C LEU A 601 36.43 28.75 -12.72
N ARG A 602 35.29 28.73 -12.08
CA ARG A 602 34.65 29.92 -11.49
C ARG A 602 35.54 30.48 -10.39
N HIS A 603 35.62 31.82 -10.29
CA HIS A 603 36.35 32.53 -9.20
C HIS A 603 35.84 32.07 -7.82
N ALA A 604 36.64 32.27 -6.76
CA ALA A 604 36.28 32.01 -5.36
C ALA A 604 35.19 32.98 -4.86
N LYS A 605 34.66 32.74 -3.64
CA LYS A 605 33.58 33.52 -3.07
C LYS A 605 33.94 35.01 -2.99
N ARG A 606 33.13 35.82 -3.69
CA ARG A 606 33.29 37.28 -3.78
C ARG A 606 32.38 38.03 -2.80
N SER A 607 32.66 39.32 -2.58
CA SER A 607 31.74 40.28 -1.96
C SER A 607 30.48 40.51 -2.83
N ASP A 608 29.57 41.31 -2.36
CA ASP A 608 28.34 41.64 -3.11
C ASP A 608 28.60 42.54 -4.33
N ASP A 609 29.80 43.18 -4.42
CA ASP A 609 30.19 43.90 -5.63
C ASP A 609 30.42 42.95 -6.82
N THR A 610 29.55 43.07 -7.80
CA THR A 610 29.62 42.27 -9.04
C THR A 610 30.46 42.90 -10.14
N GLY A 611 30.86 44.14 -9.99
CA GLY A 611 31.65 44.89 -10.96
C GLY A 611 33.07 44.35 -11.17
N LYS A 612 33.83 44.98 -12.07
CA LYS A 612 35.22 44.57 -12.39
C LYS A 612 36.14 44.73 -11.17
N ASN A 613 35.87 45.68 -10.29
CA ASN A 613 36.67 45.95 -9.08
C ASN A 613 36.19 45.18 -7.84
N GLY A 614 35.17 44.32 -7.96
CA GLY A 614 34.68 43.50 -6.82
C GLY A 614 35.73 42.47 -6.38
N HIS A 615 35.99 42.46 -5.07
CA HIS A 615 37.00 41.62 -4.41
C HIS A 615 36.47 40.34 -3.84
N LEU A 616 37.34 39.37 -3.50
CA LEU A 616 37.01 38.18 -2.76
C LEU A 616 36.70 38.52 -1.28
N THR A 617 35.83 37.74 -0.67
CA THR A 617 35.69 37.67 0.78
C THR A 617 36.91 36.96 1.40
N ASP A 618 37.14 37.10 2.72
CA ASP A 618 38.21 36.39 3.40
C ASP A 618 37.98 34.87 3.37
N GLU A 619 36.71 34.44 3.37
CA GLU A 619 36.32 33.06 3.13
C GLU A 619 36.75 32.61 1.73
N GLY A 620 36.47 33.39 0.71
CA GLY A 620 36.87 33.11 -0.67
C GLY A 620 38.41 32.99 -0.81
N LYS A 621 39.18 33.86 -0.15
CA LYS A 621 40.65 33.77 -0.12
C LYS A 621 41.11 32.45 0.53
N SER A 622 40.50 32.08 1.68
CA SER A 622 40.83 30.84 2.41
C SER A 622 40.47 29.60 1.56
N GLN A 623 39.30 29.61 0.88
CA GLN A 623 38.88 28.57 -0.04
C GLN A 623 39.87 28.38 -1.21
N ALA A 624 40.31 29.46 -1.80
CA ALA A 624 41.28 29.45 -2.90
C ALA A 624 42.64 28.92 -2.43
N GLN A 625 43.11 29.31 -1.24
CA GLN A 625 44.35 28.75 -0.64
C GLN A 625 44.24 27.25 -0.40
N SER A 626 43.08 26.77 0.08
CA SER A 626 42.81 25.34 0.28
C SER A 626 42.90 24.54 -1.01
N VAL A 627 42.39 25.09 -2.12
CA VAL A 627 42.54 24.51 -3.46
C VAL A 627 44.04 24.48 -3.87
N GLY A 628 44.75 25.59 -3.68
CA GLY A 628 46.17 25.68 -3.97
C GLY A 628 47.02 24.64 -3.22
N ALA A 629 46.68 24.37 -1.97
CA ALA A 629 47.40 23.37 -1.14
C ALA A 629 47.33 21.95 -1.76
N LYS A 630 46.32 21.65 -2.61
CA LYS A 630 46.25 20.38 -3.33
C LYS A 630 47.29 20.21 -4.43
N PHE A 631 47.94 21.32 -4.84
CA PHE A 631 48.99 21.35 -5.87
C PHE A 631 50.37 21.71 -5.30
N LYS A 632 50.59 21.60 -4.02
CA LYS A 632 51.83 21.98 -3.33
C LYS A 632 53.06 21.32 -3.99
N GLY A 633 53.99 22.15 -4.44
CA GLY A 633 55.23 21.72 -5.09
C GLY A 633 55.18 21.62 -6.60
N GLU A 634 54.02 21.87 -7.23
CA GLU A 634 53.89 21.96 -8.69
C GLU A 634 54.19 23.38 -9.18
N THR A 635 54.70 23.47 -10.42
CA THR A 635 54.77 24.75 -11.14
C THR A 635 53.48 24.96 -11.91
N ILE A 636 52.69 25.96 -11.46
CA ILE A 636 51.37 26.26 -12.01
C ILE A 636 51.45 27.49 -12.92
N TYR A 637 50.87 27.36 -14.12
CA TYR A 637 50.59 28.47 -14.99
C TYR A 637 49.23 29.10 -14.67
N PHE A 638 49.21 30.38 -14.35
CA PHE A 638 47.99 31.09 -13.94
C PHE A 638 47.50 32.03 -15.05
N ALA A 639 46.20 31.97 -15.30
CA ALA A 639 45.47 32.92 -16.16
C ALA A 639 44.19 33.38 -15.49
N ASN A 640 43.86 34.65 -15.58
CA ASN A 640 42.67 35.25 -14.96
C ASN A 640 41.98 36.24 -15.91
N SER A 641 40.70 36.43 -15.73
CA SER A 641 39.94 37.52 -16.37
C SER A 641 40.40 38.89 -15.91
N THR A 642 39.88 39.95 -16.55
CA THR A 642 40.21 41.34 -16.20
C THR A 642 39.64 41.78 -14.84
N TYR A 643 38.84 40.94 -14.15
CA TYR A 643 38.20 41.25 -12.89
C TYR A 643 39.11 40.99 -11.69
N ALA A 644 39.11 41.90 -10.72
CA ALA A 644 39.92 41.84 -9.51
C ALA A 644 39.75 40.48 -8.75
N ARG A 645 38.54 39.98 -8.61
CA ARG A 645 38.24 38.70 -7.95
C ARG A 645 38.86 37.48 -8.64
N SER A 646 39.00 37.52 -9.93
CA SER A 646 39.65 36.44 -10.70
C SER A 646 41.17 36.44 -10.48
N TYR A 647 41.79 37.61 -10.50
CA TYR A 647 43.19 37.77 -10.15
C TYR A 647 43.46 37.34 -8.72
N GLU A 648 42.64 37.79 -7.76
CA GLU A 648 42.78 37.42 -6.36
C GLU A 648 42.59 35.91 -6.10
N THR A 649 41.70 35.26 -6.89
CA THR A 649 41.55 33.81 -6.84
C THR A 649 42.85 33.11 -7.26
N CYS A 650 43.46 33.50 -8.41
CA CYS A 650 44.75 32.98 -8.85
C CYS A 650 45.86 33.23 -7.80
N ASP A 651 45.90 34.44 -7.20
CA ASP A 651 46.89 34.80 -6.21
C ASP A 651 46.78 33.97 -4.95
N ASN A 652 45.55 33.73 -4.44
CA ASN A 652 45.35 32.91 -3.28
C ASN A 652 45.57 31.39 -3.54
N ILE A 653 45.29 30.91 -4.74
CA ILE A 653 45.65 29.53 -5.14
C ILE A 653 47.20 29.42 -5.17
N ALA A 654 47.90 30.43 -5.72
CA ALA A 654 49.36 30.45 -5.73
C ALA A 654 49.97 30.45 -4.31
N ILE A 655 49.37 31.24 -3.38
CA ILE A 655 49.79 31.26 -1.97
C ILE A 655 49.61 29.86 -1.37
N GLY A 656 48.45 29.21 -1.54
CA GLY A 656 48.20 27.87 -1.03
C GLY A 656 49.13 26.79 -1.61
N ALA A 657 49.54 26.93 -2.86
CA ALA A 657 50.49 26.05 -3.55
C ALA A 657 51.94 26.29 -3.14
N GLY A 658 52.23 27.34 -2.35
CA GLY A 658 53.59 27.73 -1.97
C GLY A 658 54.30 28.53 -3.05
N MET A 659 53.56 29.15 -3.96
CA MET A 659 54.05 29.96 -5.10
C MET A 659 53.69 31.46 -4.98
N SER A 660 53.76 31.99 -3.75
CA SER A 660 53.43 33.40 -3.51
C SER A 660 54.24 34.30 -4.49
N GLY A 661 53.55 35.25 -5.14
CA GLY A 661 54.17 36.12 -6.12
C GLY A 661 54.35 35.52 -7.52
N ALA A 662 53.82 34.32 -7.81
CA ALA A 662 53.78 33.76 -9.14
C ALA A 662 53.14 34.73 -10.14
N GLU A 663 53.62 34.72 -11.39
CA GLU A 663 53.04 35.51 -12.49
C GLU A 663 51.63 35.10 -12.79
N LYS A 664 50.75 36.06 -13.08
CA LYS A 664 49.37 35.85 -13.48
C LYS A 664 49.14 36.51 -14.84
N ASN A 665 48.59 35.77 -15.79
CA ASN A 665 48.36 36.27 -17.11
C ASN A 665 46.90 36.70 -17.24
N THR A 666 46.68 37.98 -17.39
CA THR A 666 45.30 38.51 -17.61
C THR A 666 44.92 38.33 -19.07
N ILE A 667 43.77 37.67 -19.28
CA ILE A 667 43.25 37.28 -20.59
C ILE A 667 41.82 37.76 -20.69
N GLU A 668 41.49 38.65 -21.63
CA GLU A 668 40.14 39.23 -21.83
C GLU A 668 39.13 38.12 -22.19
N ASP A 669 39.51 37.10 -22.95
CA ASP A 669 38.64 35.96 -23.32
C ASP A 669 38.13 35.14 -22.08
N LEU A 670 38.62 35.41 -20.89
CA LEU A 670 38.13 34.85 -19.61
C LEU A 670 37.05 35.71 -18.94
N ASP A 671 36.73 36.91 -19.48
CA ASP A 671 35.74 37.83 -18.88
C ASP A 671 34.31 37.31 -18.93
N GLY A 672 33.99 36.36 -19.84
CA GLY A 672 32.69 35.65 -19.82
C GLY A 672 31.74 36.06 -20.96
N GLU A 673 32.20 36.91 -21.90
CA GLU A 673 31.36 37.44 -23.01
C GLU A 673 31.43 36.56 -24.27
N TRP A 674 32.22 35.52 -24.29
CA TRP A 674 32.53 34.70 -25.49
C TRP A 674 31.27 34.15 -26.21
N TYR A 675 30.23 33.74 -25.45
CA TYR A 675 29.01 33.20 -26.01
C TYR A 675 28.00 34.27 -26.44
N ILE A 676 28.21 35.54 -26.09
CA ILE A 676 27.23 36.60 -26.30
C ILE A 676 27.31 37.12 -27.74
N LYS A 677 26.19 37.05 -28.46
CA LYS A 677 26.03 37.53 -29.83
C LYS A 677 25.37 38.91 -29.90
N ASP A 678 24.39 39.15 -29.05
CA ASP A 678 23.65 40.40 -28.94
C ASP A 678 23.34 40.69 -27.46
N ASP A 679 24.10 41.61 -26.89
CA ASP A 679 24.01 41.97 -25.49
C ASP A 679 22.69 42.66 -25.16
N SER A 680 22.12 43.42 -26.05
CA SER A 680 20.84 44.12 -25.85
C SER A 680 19.69 43.14 -25.73
N LYS A 681 19.66 42.12 -26.59
CA LYS A 681 18.67 41.04 -26.48
C LYS A 681 18.86 40.19 -25.22
N LEU A 682 20.12 39.91 -24.89
CA LEU A 682 20.44 39.18 -23.66
C LEU A 682 19.91 39.89 -22.41
N GLU A 683 20.12 41.19 -22.30
CA GLU A 683 19.59 42.00 -21.21
C GLU A 683 18.05 42.03 -21.18
N GLN A 684 17.41 42.04 -22.34
CA GLN A 684 15.96 41.94 -22.43
C GLN A 684 15.48 40.58 -21.88
N TYR A 685 16.10 39.44 -22.26
CA TYR A 685 15.76 38.12 -21.77
C TYR A 685 16.04 37.97 -20.27
N LYS A 686 17.16 38.48 -19.77
CA LYS A 686 17.44 38.51 -18.33
C LYS A 686 16.34 39.26 -17.55
N SER A 687 15.78 40.28 -18.12
CA SER A 687 14.71 41.05 -17.48
C SER A 687 13.34 40.38 -17.53
N SER A 688 13.02 39.64 -18.60
CA SER A 688 11.70 39.03 -18.83
C SER A 688 11.59 37.59 -18.29
N ASP A 689 12.68 36.81 -18.33
CA ASP A 689 12.65 35.36 -18.19
C ASP A 689 13.26 34.85 -16.87
N GLY A 690 13.30 35.69 -15.83
CA GLY A 690 13.67 35.24 -14.48
C GLY A 690 15.16 35.38 -14.14
N GLY A 691 15.90 36.20 -14.87
CA GLY A 691 17.26 36.59 -14.54
C GLY A 691 18.37 35.83 -15.28
N GLY A 692 19.59 36.31 -15.12
CA GLY A 692 20.74 35.83 -15.92
C GLY A 692 21.01 34.33 -15.75
N TRP A 693 20.86 33.78 -14.58
CA TRP A 693 21.10 32.35 -14.31
C TRP A 693 20.07 31.43 -14.99
N VAL A 694 18.78 31.84 -15.01
CA VAL A 694 17.74 31.12 -15.78
C VAL A 694 18.09 31.14 -17.26
N VAL A 695 18.39 32.30 -17.81
CA VAL A 695 18.68 32.49 -19.23
C VAL A 695 19.93 31.69 -19.64
N ALA A 696 21.04 31.82 -18.91
CA ALA A 696 22.28 31.10 -19.23
C ALA A 696 22.14 29.58 -19.12
N SER A 697 21.41 29.07 -18.10
CA SER A 697 21.17 27.65 -18.01
C SER A 697 20.21 27.15 -19.10
N ALA A 698 19.17 27.89 -19.45
CA ALA A 698 18.27 27.53 -20.55
C ALA A 698 18.97 27.56 -21.92
N TYR A 699 19.88 28.49 -22.14
CA TYR A 699 20.76 28.46 -23.30
C TYR A 699 21.60 27.17 -23.35
N ALA A 700 22.30 26.88 -22.26
CA ALA A 700 23.20 25.72 -22.18
C ALA A 700 22.49 24.37 -22.36
N TYR A 701 21.31 24.19 -21.80
CA TYR A 701 20.64 22.90 -21.75
C TYR A 701 19.51 22.72 -22.76
N LYS A 702 18.78 23.80 -23.06
CA LYS A 702 17.63 23.77 -23.99
C LYS A 702 17.92 24.34 -25.37
N GLY A 703 19.09 24.99 -25.57
CA GLY A 703 19.42 25.68 -26.83
C GLY A 703 18.51 26.88 -27.09
N MET A 704 18.03 27.57 -26.05
CA MET A 704 17.19 28.76 -26.15
C MET A 704 18.04 30.02 -26.45
N TYR A 705 17.39 31.11 -26.85
CA TYR A 705 18.00 32.45 -27.02
C TYR A 705 19.08 32.54 -28.12
N THR A 706 18.89 31.82 -29.21
CA THR A 706 19.84 31.74 -30.34
C THR A 706 20.09 33.06 -31.06
N ASP A 707 19.24 34.04 -30.85
CA ASP A 707 19.41 35.41 -31.36
C ASP A 707 20.25 36.32 -30.43
N ALA A 708 20.39 35.95 -29.15
CA ALA A 708 21.20 36.61 -28.13
C ALA A 708 22.55 35.92 -27.90
N TYR A 709 22.60 34.59 -28.12
CA TYR A 709 23.81 33.79 -27.99
C TYR A 709 24.24 33.17 -29.32
N TYR A 710 25.52 32.91 -29.44
CA TYR A 710 26.07 32.08 -30.51
C TYR A 710 25.73 30.62 -30.27
N ASP A 711 25.95 29.79 -31.31
CA ASP A 711 25.75 28.33 -31.16
C ASP A 711 26.68 27.78 -30.09
N LEU A 712 26.13 26.96 -29.20
CA LEU A 712 26.84 26.45 -28.02
C LEU A 712 27.98 25.50 -28.42
N GLU A 713 27.73 24.59 -29.35
CA GLU A 713 28.69 23.60 -29.83
C GLU A 713 29.84 24.28 -30.56
N ASP A 714 29.53 25.06 -31.61
CA ASP A 714 30.52 25.76 -32.41
C ASP A 714 31.42 26.64 -31.53
N TYR A 715 30.85 27.40 -30.60
CA TYR A 715 31.63 28.36 -29.80
C TYR A 715 32.36 27.71 -28.63
N SER A 716 31.91 26.56 -28.10
CA SER A 716 32.64 25.80 -27.09
C SER A 716 33.88 25.12 -27.71
N GLU A 717 33.74 24.47 -28.87
CA GLU A 717 34.85 23.86 -29.59
C GLU A 717 35.86 24.89 -30.06
N LYS A 718 35.40 26.03 -30.60
CA LYS A 718 36.21 27.13 -30.98
C LYS A 718 36.99 27.70 -29.78
N TYR A 719 36.35 27.89 -28.65
CA TYR A 719 37.03 28.39 -27.43
C TYR A 719 38.17 27.49 -26.99
N VAL A 720 37.94 26.20 -26.92
CA VAL A 720 39.00 25.25 -26.53
C VAL A 720 40.11 25.24 -27.57
N THR A 721 39.78 25.30 -28.86
CA THR A 721 40.78 25.20 -29.93
C THR A 721 41.60 26.48 -30.09
N GLU A 722 40.98 27.66 -30.05
CA GLU A 722 41.61 28.94 -30.33
C GLU A 722 42.18 29.61 -29.07
N VAL A 723 41.51 29.48 -27.92
CA VAL A 723 41.91 30.15 -26.67
C VAL A 723 42.65 29.20 -25.75
N ILE A 724 42.10 28.05 -25.38
CA ILE A 724 42.68 27.18 -24.37
C ILE A 724 43.90 26.38 -24.86
N LYS A 725 43.75 25.72 -26.02
CA LYS A 725 44.78 24.80 -26.52
C LYS A 725 46.16 25.44 -26.74
N PRO A 726 46.30 26.70 -27.24
CA PRO A 726 47.61 27.36 -27.39
C PRO A 726 48.37 27.46 -26.06
N HIS A 727 47.67 27.66 -24.92
CA HIS A 727 48.32 27.81 -23.62
C HIS A 727 48.90 26.52 -23.05
N PHE A 728 48.57 25.34 -23.60
CA PHE A 728 49.23 24.09 -23.17
C PHE A 728 50.74 24.09 -23.51
N LYS A 729 51.23 24.99 -24.34
CA LYS A 729 52.68 25.16 -24.62
C LYS A 729 53.39 25.75 -23.38
N GLU A 730 52.68 26.66 -22.67
CA GLU A 730 53.22 27.36 -21.48
C GLU A 730 52.98 26.56 -20.21
N VAL A 731 51.97 25.71 -20.17
CA VAL A 731 51.66 24.84 -19.07
C VAL A 731 52.69 23.71 -18.97
N SER A 732 53.40 23.61 -17.88
CA SER A 732 54.33 22.49 -17.61
C SER A 732 53.55 21.20 -17.35
N ARG A 733 52.66 21.19 -16.33
CA ARG A 733 51.76 20.11 -15.99
C ARG A 733 50.37 20.61 -15.58
N VAL A 734 50.31 21.70 -14.81
CA VAL A 734 49.06 22.28 -14.28
C VAL A 734 48.95 23.74 -14.71
N GLY A 735 47.80 24.09 -15.28
CA GLY A 735 47.32 25.45 -15.53
C GLY A 735 46.06 25.70 -14.69
N VAL A 736 45.88 26.92 -14.19
CA VAL A 736 44.67 27.35 -13.49
C VAL A 736 44.16 28.62 -14.17
N PHE A 737 42.97 28.52 -14.75
CA PHE A 737 42.29 29.57 -15.50
C PHE A 737 41.01 29.96 -14.75
N ILE A 738 40.92 31.22 -14.34
CA ILE A 738 39.80 31.69 -13.51
C ILE A 738 38.90 32.62 -14.35
N SER A 739 37.64 32.23 -14.42
CA SER A 739 36.59 32.92 -15.13
C SER A 739 35.31 33.09 -14.26
N HIS A 740 34.18 33.27 -14.89
CA HIS A 740 32.89 33.61 -14.28
C HIS A 740 31.85 32.54 -14.53
N ASP A 741 30.88 32.40 -13.62
CA ASP A 741 29.84 31.43 -13.69
C ASP A 741 29.04 31.43 -14.99
N MET A 742 28.71 32.62 -15.51
CA MET A 742 27.94 32.76 -16.74
C MET A 742 28.64 32.17 -17.99
N PHE A 743 29.96 31.98 -17.91
CA PHE A 743 30.75 31.35 -18.95
C PHE A 743 31.10 29.89 -18.61
N VAL A 744 31.48 29.61 -17.37
CA VAL A 744 31.88 28.28 -16.94
C VAL A 744 30.72 27.28 -17.06
N VAL A 745 29.46 27.73 -16.81
CA VAL A 745 28.26 26.87 -16.90
C VAL A 745 28.03 26.37 -18.34
N PRO A 746 27.91 27.19 -19.40
CA PRO A 746 27.70 26.69 -20.74
C PRO A 746 28.83 25.77 -21.22
N LEU A 747 30.08 26.15 -20.95
CA LEU A 747 31.25 25.36 -21.35
C LEU A 747 31.25 23.98 -20.65
N THR A 748 30.99 23.96 -19.34
CA THR A 748 30.93 22.70 -18.57
C THR A 748 29.75 21.85 -19.03
N ALA A 749 28.59 22.44 -19.26
CA ALA A 749 27.42 21.72 -19.74
C ALA A 749 27.68 21.04 -21.08
N TYR A 750 28.28 21.74 -22.03
CA TYR A 750 28.60 21.19 -23.37
C TYR A 750 29.57 20.00 -23.26
N PHE A 751 30.75 20.18 -22.65
CA PHE A 751 31.76 19.12 -22.58
C PHE A 751 31.49 17.98 -21.62
N THR A 752 30.36 18.01 -20.91
CA THR A 752 29.86 16.91 -20.08
C THR A 752 28.58 16.26 -20.65
N ASP A 753 28.31 16.49 -21.95
CA ASP A 753 27.08 16.01 -22.62
C ASP A 753 25.81 16.40 -21.86
N LYS A 754 25.84 17.58 -21.25
CA LYS A 754 24.73 18.10 -20.40
C LYS A 754 24.41 17.21 -19.19
N LYS A 755 25.32 16.30 -18.77
CA LYS A 755 25.12 15.37 -17.65
C LYS A 755 25.37 16.01 -16.29
N VAL A 756 26.15 17.07 -16.18
CA VAL A 756 26.28 17.82 -14.93
C VAL A 756 25.00 18.60 -14.66
N ASN A 757 24.51 18.57 -13.42
CA ASN A 757 23.29 19.30 -13.08
C ASN A 757 23.58 20.78 -12.76
N LEU A 758 23.57 21.63 -13.79
CA LEU A 758 23.65 23.09 -13.67
C LEU A 758 22.39 23.76 -14.23
N ARG A 759 21.24 23.03 -14.13
CA ARG A 759 19.93 23.45 -14.68
C ARG A 759 19.19 24.35 -13.69
N TYR A 760 19.68 25.58 -13.51
CA TYR A 760 19.07 26.52 -12.54
C TYR A 760 17.56 26.75 -12.78
N PHE A 761 17.12 26.76 -14.03
CA PHE A 761 15.70 26.92 -14.37
C PHE A 761 14.80 25.77 -13.85
N ASP A 762 15.34 24.52 -13.76
CA ASP A 762 14.59 23.33 -13.33
C ASP A 762 14.86 22.96 -11.86
N THR A 763 16.14 22.91 -11.46
CA THR A 763 16.56 22.31 -10.19
C THR A 763 17.11 23.31 -9.18
N LYS A 764 17.23 24.60 -9.57
CA LYS A 764 17.90 25.65 -8.79
C LYS A 764 19.37 25.35 -8.44
N GLN A 765 19.98 24.39 -9.15
CA GLN A 765 21.40 24.09 -9.01
C GLN A 765 22.20 24.99 -9.92
N TRP A 766 23.26 25.54 -9.40
CA TRP A 766 24.21 26.41 -10.09
C TRP A 766 25.64 26.00 -9.79
N ILE A 767 26.60 26.37 -10.65
CA ILE A 767 28.00 26.05 -10.41
C ILE A 767 28.54 26.73 -9.15
N ASN A 768 29.17 25.97 -8.29
CA ASN A 768 29.76 26.49 -7.05
C ASN A 768 31.03 27.29 -7.35
N TYR A 769 31.48 28.08 -6.39
CA TYR A 769 32.79 28.71 -6.42
C TYR A 769 33.90 27.67 -6.56
N LEU A 770 34.98 27.99 -7.30
CA LEU A 770 36.11 27.09 -7.53
C LEU A 770 35.72 25.74 -8.17
N ALA A 771 34.57 25.67 -8.80
CA ALA A 771 34.13 24.53 -9.62
C ALA A 771 34.19 24.92 -11.09
N GLY A 772 34.30 23.93 -11.98
CA GLY A 772 34.37 24.10 -13.39
C GLY A 772 34.77 22.84 -14.15
N LEU A 773 35.69 22.98 -15.10
CA LEU A 773 36.07 21.93 -16.04
C LEU A 773 37.60 21.70 -15.98
N ALA A 774 38.03 20.46 -15.81
CA ALA A 774 39.42 20.07 -16.08
C ALA A 774 39.55 19.70 -17.56
N ILE A 775 40.36 20.43 -18.29
CA ILE A 775 40.68 20.21 -19.69
C ILE A 775 42.05 19.53 -19.72
N ILE A 776 42.07 18.22 -20.04
CA ILE A 776 43.27 17.39 -19.92
C ILE A 776 43.77 17.01 -21.31
N MET A 777 44.97 17.41 -21.62
CA MET A 777 45.65 17.07 -22.87
C MET A 777 46.59 15.89 -22.66
N GLY A 778 46.34 14.82 -23.41
CA GLY A 778 47.23 13.66 -23.47
C GLY A 778 48.52 13.92 -24.24
N SER A 779 49.50 13.05 -24.09
CA SER A 779 50.76 13.07 -24.86
C SER A 779 50.54 12.89 -26.36
N ASP A 780 49.39 12.35 -26.77
CA ASP A 780 48.94 12.21 -28.14
C ASP A 780 48.22 13.45 -28.69
N GLY A 781 48.09 14.48 -27.88
CA GLY A 781 47.41 15.75 -28.24
C GLY A 781 45.88 15.68 -28.18
N LYS A 782 45.30 14.54 -27.77
CA LYS A 782 43.86 14.43 -27.54
C LYS A 782 43.47 15.08 -26.23
N ILE A 783 42.31 15.71 -26.23
CA ILE A 783 41.76 16.37 -25.06
C ILE A 783 40.59 15.51 -24.49
N ARG A 784 40.53 15.41 -23.17
CA ARG A 784 39.39 14.89 -22.42
C ARG A 784 38.98 15.88 -21.34
N TYR A 785 37.72 15.82 -20.94
CA TYR A 785 37.10 16.77 -20.04
C TYR A 785 36.59 16.08 -18.80
N VAL A 786 36.74 16.71 -17.63
CA VAL A 786 36.24 16.20 -16.35
C VAL A 786 35.65 17.37 -15.56
N PRO A 787 34.39 17.33 -15.14
CA PRO A 787 33.84 18.37 -14.25
C PRO A 787 34.52 18.29 -12.90
N VAL A 788 35.01 19.43 -12.38
CA VAL A 788 35.82 19.46 -11.14
C VAL A 788 35.29 20.46 -10.13
N ARG A 789 35.48 20.14 -8.88
CA ARG A 789 35.19 20.96 -7.73
C ARG A 789 36.43 21.21 -6.86
N GLY A 790 36.57 22.44 -6.41
CA GLY A 790 37.59 22.81 -5.42
C GLY A 790 37.12 22.65 -3.97
N LEU A 791 35.79 22.81 -3.77
CA LEU A 791 35.10 22.74 -2.48
C LEU A 791 34.39 21.37 -2.34
N ASP A 792 33.64 21.18 -1.24
CA ASP A 792 32.95 19.93 -0.94
C ASP A 792 31.84 19.59 -1.94
N SER A 793 31.27 20.61 -2.60
CA SER A 793 30.27 20.43 -3.67
C SER A 793 30.65 21.23 -4.91
N GLY A 794 30.43 20.65 -6.09
CA GLY A 794 30.59 21.33 -7.37
C GLY A 794 29.39 22.18 -7.76
N THR A 795 28.24 21.95 -7.14
CA THR A 795 27.02 22.75 -7.30
C THR A 795 26.62 23.44 -6.01
N MET A 796 25.82 24.49 -6.12
CA MET A 796 25.19 25.19 -5.02
C MET A 796 23.73 25.49 -5.38
N THR A 797 22.86 25.42 -4.37
CA THR A 797 21.46 25.88 -4.50
C THR A 797 21.44 27.39 -4.28
N MET A 798 20.81 28.14 -5.18
CA MET A 798 20.72 29.58 -5.12
C MET A 798 19.28 30.01 -4.80
#